data_83ae04fa7a749fc9c8abd473b7693016
#
_entry.id   83ae04fa7a749fc9c8abd473b7693016
#
_cell.length_a   1.000
_cell.length_b   1.000
_cell.length_c   1.000
_cell.angle_alpha   90.00
_cell.angle_beta   90.00
_cell.angle_gamma   90.00
#
_symmetry.space_group_name_H-M   'P 1'
#
loop_
_entity.id
_entity.type
_entity.pdbx_description
1 polymer ?
#
loop_
_entity_poly.entity_id
_entity_poly.type
_entity_poly.pdbx_seq_one_letter_code
_entity_poly.pdbx_strand_id
1 'polypeptide(L)'
;MKYNHLLSDIALLCFPLLALMLSFFNQNAQWGINSTIVLILSTLPSLLLTSYEMVKSLLKHQVGVDVLAIISMSGALWMGESATAAVIAAMTATGRLLESYAQGRAEREMTSLLSKAPRSANRLLKNDIQVIPVESIQPGDLLLVKPGETIPVDGPLVSASAVLNESSITGESLPAPRKAGALMLSGAINAGDALKMYAARSAKDSTLQGIIRVVEQASQSRASTVRLADRYAVWFIPFALGIALLAWAVSNEPVRALAVLVVATPCPLLLAVPVALVSGISRSAQRGVLIKGSAALEQLARADHLFFDKTGTLTGGTAKLTSIQSLNPHYTQQDLLRLAASLDQFSCHIIASAILQEAHEQGLGSLPIPESVQEVAGAGLTGKINDQQVCIGTLDFVLSHARSGSWFESARQRLFIENVTVVAIAIDAELVGWLLLSDQLRLETPRALRMLRKAGVREIVMLTGDRQEVADSIGTGLGVDRVLAELTPEMKLAHILDASDSFCTMMVGDGVNDAPALAAAGVGVAMGARGTAAAAESADIVLLTDQLDRLVDARQIARLSMRIATQSVLLGMGLCCIAMVIAALGMLPPFEGALLQEFIDLLAILSALRVLTCRVTRPLDKAISNQQLETLRNEHKHLQPVLQCLAEVAARFPLADQEEQRMLLKELHE
;
A
#
# COMPACT_ATOMS: atom_id res chain seq x y z
N MET A 1 -20.61 15.35 15.49
CA MET A 1 -20.68 16.29 14.36
C MET A 1 -21.15 15.66 13.04
N LYS A 2 -20.66 14.48 12.60
CA LYS A 2 -21.07 13.85 11.30
C LYS A 2 -22.56 13.55 11.17
N TYR A 3 -23.27 13.15 12.22
CA TYR A 3 -24.73 12.90 12.20
C TYR A 3 -25.56 14.15 11.91
N ASN A 4 -25.11 15.32 12.37
CA ASN A 4 -25.84 16.57 12.14
C ASN A 4 -25.76 17.05 10.68
N HIS A 5 -24.63 16.79 9.98
CA HIS A 5 -24.51 17.12 8.55
C HIS A 5 -25.40 16.22 7.68
N LEU A 6 -25.46 14.93 7.96
CA LEU A 6 -26.32 14.01 7.21
C LEU A 6 -27.82 14.36 7.38
N LEU A 7 -28.23 14.70 8.59
CA LEU A 7 -29.60 15.14 8.86
C LEU A 7 -29.94 16.46 8.14
N SER A 8 -28.99 17.40 8.08
CA SER A 8 -29.19 18.66 7.33
C SER A 8 -29.33 18.41 5.82
N ASP A 9 -28.51 17.53 5.25
CA ASP A 9 -28.55 17.20 3.82
C ASP A 9 -29.83 16.45 3.45
N ILE A 10 -30.31 15.54 4.30
CA ILE A 10 -31.61 14.86 4.14
C ILE A 10 -32.76 15.89 4.22
N ALA A 11 -32.71 16.81 5.15
CA ALA A 11 -33.74 17.85 5.26
C ALA A 11 -33.78 18.74 4.00
N LEU A 12 -32.61 19.18 3.50
CA LEU A 12 -32.49 19.98 2.27
C LEU A 12 -33.03 19.26 1.03
N LEU A 13 -32.98 17.93 0.99
CA LEU A 13 -33.60 17.14 -0.06
C LEU A 13 -35.09 16.95 0.13
N CYS A 14 -35.54 16.65 1.35
CA CYS A 14 -36.95 16.38 1.63
C CYS A 14 -37.84 17.60 1.43
N PHE A 15 -37.37 18.82 1.76
CA PHE A 15 -38.18 20.05 1.62
C PHE A 15 -38.60 20.33 0.18
N PRO A 16 -37.72 20.39 -0.83
CA PRO A 16 -38.11 20.60 -2.22
C PRO A 16 -38.99 19.48 -2.78
N LEU A 17 -38.66 18.21 -2.45
CA LEU A 17 -39.45 17.06 -2.91
C LEU A 17 -40.87 17.07 -2.36
N LEU A 18 -41.07 17.36 -1.06
CA LEU A 18 -42.36 17.49 -0.46
C LEU A 18 -43.13 18.67 -1.05
N ALA A 19 -42.46 19.80 -1.31
CA ALA A 19 -43.08 20.97 -1.95
C ALA A 19 -43.54 20.65 -3.38
N LEU A 20 -42.77 19.94 -4.17
CA LEU A 20 -43.12 19.46 -5.51
C LEU A 20 -44.32 18.50 -5.46
N MET A 21 -44.34 17.54 -4.54
CA MET A 21 -45.47 16.63 -4.33
C MET A 21 -46.73 17.40 -3.93
N LEU A 22 -46.64 18.30 -2.96
CA LEU A 22 -47.78 19.14 -2.53
C LEU A 22 -48.30 20.02 -3.67
N SER A 23 -47.43 20.61 -4.48
CA SER A 23 -47.79 21.38 -5.65
C SER A 23 -48.58 20.55 -6.68
N PHE A 24 -48.13 19.33 -6.95
CA PHE A 24 -48.78 18.38 -7.86
C PHE A 24 -50.16 17.96 -7.36
N PHE A 25 -50.29 17.63 -6.08
CA PHE A 25 -51.58 17.25 -5.49
C PHE A 25 -52.53 18.45 -5.37
N ASN A 26 -52.02 19.66 -5.08
CA ASN A 26 -52.86 20.88 -5.00
C ASN A 26 -53.48 21.26 -6.34
N GLN A 27 -52.81 21.02 -7.47
CA GLN A 27 -53.39 21.19 -8.81
C GLN A 27 -54.60 20.29 -9.02
N ASN A 28 -54.61 19.09 -8.45
CA ASN A 28 -55.69 18.12 -8.61
C ASN A 28 -56.81 18.28 -7.55
N ALA A 29 -56.48 18.75 -6.34
CA ALA A 29 -57.41 18.77 -5.19
C ALA A 29 -57.90 20.16 -4.77
N GLN A 30 -57.41 21.26 -5.39
CA GLN A 30 -57.81 22.66 -5.13
C GLN A 30 -57.79 23.06 -3.63
N TRP A 31 -56.76 22.68 -2.89
CA TRP A 31 -56.66 22.92 -1.44
C TRP A 31 -56.45 24.39 -1.05
N GLY A 32 -56.46 25.34 -2.02
CA GLY A 32 -56.30 26.77 -1.78
C GLY A 32 -54.90 27.20 -1.30
N ILE A 33 -53.93 26.30 -1.34
CA ILE A 33 -52.52 26.58 -0.99
C ILE A 33 -51.86 27.23 -2.21
N ASN A 34 -51.20 28.37 -2.01
CA ASN A 34 -50.39 28.96 -3.08
C ASN A 34 -49.12 28.13 -3.32
N SER A 35 -49.19 27.19 -4.27
CA SER A 35 -48.11 26.25 -4.60
C SER A 35 -46.79 26.96 -4.94
N THR A 36 -46.87 28.14 -5.58
CA THR A 36 -45.69 28.94 -5.93
C THR A 36 -44.91 29.40 -4.70
N ILE A 37 -45.62 29.86 -3.65
CA ILE A 37 -45.00 30.31 -2.41
C ILE A 37 -44.32 29.13 -1.70
N VAL A 38 -44.96 27.97 -1.66
CA VAL A 38 -44.38 26.75 -1.04
C VAL A 38 -43.11 26.31 -1.76
N LEU A 39 -43.11 26.33 -3.09
CA LEU A 39 -41.94 25.99 -3.90
C LEU A 39 -40.79 26.98 -3.69
N ILE A 40 -41.08 28.30 -3.67
CA ILE A 40 -40.08 29.34 -3.41
C ILE A 40 -39.47 29.15 -2.00
N LEU A 41 -40.29 28.97 -0.97
CA LEU A 41 -39.81 28.77 0.39
C LEU A 41 -38.95 27.50 0.55
N SER A 42 -39.26 26.46 -0.21
CA SER A 42 -38.46 25.20 -0.18
C SER A 42 -37.11 25.31 -0.87
N THR A 43 -36.94 26.19 -1.86
CA THR A 43 -35.70 26.41 -2.60
C THR A 43 -34.73 27.34 -1.88
N LEU A 44 -35.23 28.28 -1.08
CA LEU A 44 -34.41 29.29 -0.39
C LEU A 44 -33.30 28.72 0.48
N PRO A 45 -33.49 27.68 1.31
CA PRO A 45 -32.41 27.10 2.11
C PRO A 45 -31.25 26.55 1.27
N SER A 46 -31.56 25.83 0.18
CA SER A 46 -30.56 25.31 -0.75
C SER A 46 -29.81 26.44 -1.45
N LEU A 47 -30.50 27.48 -1.92
CA LEU A 47 -29.89 28.64 -2.58
C LEU A 47 -28.96 29.40 -1.63
N LEU A 48 -29.38 29.67 -0.40
CA LEU A 48 -28.60 30.38 0.60
C LEU A 48 -27.35 29.59 0.99
N LEU A 49 -27.50 28.29 1.21
CA LEU A 49 -26.36 27.43 1.59
C LEU A 49 -25.34 27.33 0.45
N THR A 50 -25.80 27.11 -0.79
CA THR A 50 -24.92 27.03 -1.96
C THR A 50 -24.21 28.36 -2.21
N SER A 51 -24.92 29.50 -2.04
CA SER A 51 -24.31 30.82 -2.15
C SER A 51 -23.27 31.08 -1.07
N TYR A 52 -23.50 30.67 0.18
CA TYR A 52 -22.54 30.78 1.28
C TYR A 52 -21.28 29.98 0.99
N GLU A 53 -21.42 28.73 0.53
CA GLU A 53 -20.27 27.86 0.17
C GLU A 53 -19.48 28.41 -1.02
N MET A 54 -20.16 28.98 -2.01
CA MET A 54 -19.53 29.65 -3.15
C MET A 54 -18.69 30.86 -2.71
N VAL A 55 -19.25 31.73 -1.86
CA VAL A 55 -18.45 32.89 -1.33
C VAL A 55 -17.22 32.41 -0.56
N LYS A 56 -17.38 31.38 0.26
CA LYS A 56 -16.27 30.80 1.02
C LYS A 56 -15.20 30.18 0.10
N SER A 57 -15.59 29.58 -1.01
CA SER A 57 -14.70 29.00 -2.03
C SER A 57 -13.96 30.09 -2.81
N LEU A 58 -14.68 31.15 -3.21
CA LEU A 58 -14.10 32.32 -3.88
C LEU A 58 -13.05 33.04 -3.02
N LEU A 59 -13.30 33.17 -1.71
CA LEU A 59 -12.34 33.73 -0.76
C LEU A 59 -11.04 32.88 -0.67
N LYS A 60 -11.11 31.61 -1.03
CA LYS A 60 -9.95 30.69 -1.12
C LYS A 60 -9.33 30.59 -2.51
N HIS A 61 -9.71 31.47 -3.44
CA HIS A 61 -9.28 31.47 -4.85
C HIS A 61 -9.59 30.16 -5.59
N GLN A 62 -10.67 29.46 -5.19
CA GLN A 62 -11.15 28.25 -5.84
C GLN A 62 -12.49 28.57 -6.51
N VAL A 63 -12.55 28.47 -7.84
CA VAL A 63 -13.81 28.67 -8.57
C VAL A 63 -14.61 27.37 -8.46
N GLY A 64 -15.67 27.39 -7.66
CA GLY A 64 -16.60 26.27 -7.51
C GLY A 64 -17.51 26.13 -8.72
N VAL A 65 -17.88 24.91 -9.03
CA VAL A 65 -18.80 24.55 -10.13
C VAL A 65 -20.25 24.95 -9.81
N ASP A 66 -20.54 25.25 -8.56
CA ASP A 66 -21.86 25.62 -8.05
C ASP A 66 -22.41 26.95 -8.59
N VAL A 67 -21.56 27.74 -9.27
CA VAL A 67 -21.95 29.01 -9.88
C VAL A 67 -23.13 28.84 -10.85
N LEU A 68 -23.11 27.80 -11.69
CA LEU A 68 -24.19 27.54 -12.65
C LEU A 68 -25.49 27.16 -11.94
N ALA A 69 -25.42 26.38 -10.87
CA ALA A 69 -26.60 26.01 -10.08
C ALA A 69 -27.26 27.25 -9.43
N ILE A 70 -26.44 28.17 -8.88
CA ILE A 70 -26.96 29.44 -8.30
C ILE A 70 -27.60 30.31 -9.37
N ILE A 71 -26.97 30.49 -10.53
CA ILE A 71 -27.52 31.28 -11.63
C ILE A 71 -28.81 30.65 -12.13
N SER A 72 -28.88 29.32 -12.29
CA SER A 72 -30.06 28.59 -12.75
C SER A 72 -31.22 28.69 -11.75
N MET A 73 -30.97 28.47 -10.44
CA MET A 73 -31.99 28.59 -9.40
C MET A 73 -32.51 30.03 -9.30
N SER A 74 -31.61 31.02 -9.27
CA SER A 74 -31.99 32.44 -9.20
C SER A 74 -32.76 32.90 -10.44
N GLY A 75 -32.29 32.47 -11.63
CA GLY A 75 -32.96 32.75 -12.91
C GLY A 75 -34.33 32.11 -13.00
N ALA A 76 -34.50 30.86 -12.55
CA ALA A 76 -35.77 30.17 -12.50
C ALA A 76 -36.79 30.88 -11.57
N LEU A 77 -36.34 31.30 -10.38
CA LEU A 77 -37.17 32.06 -9.45
C LEU A 77 -37.58 33.43 -10.03
N TRP A 78 -36.64 34.13 -10.69
CA TRP A 78 -36.90 35.42 -11.30
C TRP A 78 -37.90 35.35 -12.47
N MET A 79 -37.83 34.24 -13.23
CA MET A 79 -38.74 33.99 -14.37
C MET A 79 -40.12 33.40 -13.95
N GLY A 80 -40.32 33.10 -12.66
CA GLY A 80 -41.56 32.49 -12.18
C GLY A 80 -41.61 30.96 -12.33
N GLU A 81 -40.52 30.33 -12.80
CA GLU A 81 -40.36 28.88 -12.96
C GLU A 81 -40.01 28.21 -11.62
N SER A 82 -40.89 28.37 -10.62
CA SER A 82 -40.67 27.92 -9.25
C SER A 82 -40.50 26.39 -9.12
N ALA A 83 -41.19 25.61 -9.97
CA ALA A 83 -41.04 24.15 -10.01
C ALA A 83 -39.65 23.74 -10.49
N THR A 84 -39.14 24.39 -11.53
CA THR A 84 -37.75 24.17 -12.02
C THR A 84 -36.72 24.50 -10.94
N ALA A 85 -36.92 25.64 -10.22
CA ALA A 85 -36.03 26.00 -9.11
C ALA A 85 -36.03 24.96 -7.99
N ALA A 86 -37.19 24.39 -7.65
CA ALA A 86 -37.30 23.33 -6.65
C ALA A 86 -36.62 22.01 -7.10
N VAL A 87 -36.71 21.65 -8.38
CA VAL A 87 -35.99 20.50 -8.93
C VAL A 87 -34.49 20.73 -8.83
N ILE A 88 -33.97 21.90 -9.24
CA ILE A 88 -32.52 22.21 -9.13
C ILE A 88 -32.07 22.17 -7.66
N ALA A 89 -32.87 22.66 -6.72
CA ALA A 89 -32.57 22.57 -5.29
C ALA A 89 -32.54 21.13 -4.80
N ALA A 90 -33.43 20.27 -5.25
CA ALA A 90 -33.40 18.83 -4.97
C ALA A 90 -32.18 18.17 -5.57
N MET A 91 -31.80 18.51 -6.82
CA MET A 91 -30.57 18.01 -7.48
C MET A 91 -29.32 18.33 -6.66
N THR A 92 -29.13 19.59 -6.27
CA THR A 92 -27.97 20.00 -5.48
C THR A 92 -27.93 19.29 -4.12
N ALA A 93 -29.06 19.06 -3.48
CA ALA A 93 -29.15 18.31 -2.23
C ALA A 93 -28.87 16.81 -2.43
N THR A 94 -29.35 16.18 -3.50
CA THR A 94 -29.06 14.79 -3.88
C THR A 94 -27.58 14.62 -4.13
N GLY A 95 -26.95 15.55 -4.86
CA GLY A 95 -25.51 15.55 -5.12
C GLY A 95 -24.69 15.52 -3.83
N ARG A 96 -24.97 16.41 -2.89
CA ARG A 96 -24.32 16.46 -1.57
C ARG A 96 -24.52 15.17 -0.75
N LEU A 97 -25.75 14.65 -0.74
CA LEU A 97 -26.07 13.42 -0.03
C LEU A 97 -25.28 12.22 -0.60
N LEU A 98 -25.21 12.12 -1.93
CA LEU A 98 -24.43 11.06 -2.60
C LEU A 98 -22.94 11.21 -2.35
N GLU A 99 -22.41 12.42 -2.36
CA GLU A 99 -21.01 12.69 -2.02
C GLU A 99 -20.71 12.28 -0.57
N SER A 100 -21.53 12.70 0.38
CA SER A 100 -21.37 12.34 1.79
C SER A 100 -21.51 10.83 2.04
N TYR A 101 -22.41 10.16 1.30
CA TYR A 101 -22.58 8.70 1.35
C TYR A 101 -21.37 7.96 0.77
N ALA A 102 -20.87 8.41 -0.40
CA ALA A 102 -19.71 7.81 -1.04
C ALA A 102 -18.45 7.93 -0.16
N GLN A 103 -18.22 9.13 0.40
CA GLN A 103 -17.13 9.37 1.35
C GLN A 103 -17.30 8.52 2.62
N GLY A 104 -18.50 8.48 3.18
CA GLY A 104 -18.79 7.69 4.38
C GLY A 104 -18.69 6.17 4.15
N ARG A 105 -18.94 5.67 2.95
CA ARG A 105 -18.75 4.26 2.60
C ARG A 105 -17.27 3.90 2.52
N ALA A 106 -16.46 4.75 1.88
CA ALA A 106 -15.02 4.56 1.83
C ALA A 106 -14.39 4.53 3.22
N GLU A 107 -14.77 5.50 4.06
CA GLU A 107 -14.33 5.54 5.46
C GLU A 107 -14.78 4.30 6.22
N ARG A 108 -15.99 3.79 6.00
CA ARG A 108 -16.49 2.57 6.68
C ARG A 108 -15.74 1.32 6.26
N GLU A 109 -15.37 1.15 5.01
CA GLU A 109 -14.58 -0.01 4.58
C GLU A 109 -13.15 0.06 5.11
N MET A 110 -12.53 1.23 5.16
CA MET A 110 -11.27 1.44 5.87
C MET A 110 -11.43 1.19 7.39
N THR A 111 -12.52 1.64 7.98
CA THR A 111 -12.80 1.50 9.42
C THR A 111 -13.27 0.08 9.79
N SER A 112 -13.69 -0.75 8.85
CA SER A 112 -14.04 -2.16 9.11
C SER A 112 -12.85 -2.97 9.60
N LEU A 113 -11.62 -2.58 9.21
CA LEU A 113 -10.39 -3.12 9.79
C LEU A 113 -10.26 -2.73 11.27
N LEU A 114 -10.66 -1.50 11.63
CA LEU A 114 -10.64 -0.99 13.01
C LEU A 114 -11.66 -1.71 13.91
N SER A 115 -12.82 -2.08 13.38
CA SER A 115 -13.89 -2.73 14.15
C SER A 115 -13.53 -4.16 14.61
N LYS A 116 -12.50 -4.76 14.00
CA LYS A 116 -11.99 -6.09 14.36
C LYS A 116 -10.88 -6.04 15.43
N ALA A 117 -10.48 -4.85 15.87
CA ALA A 117 -9.49 -4.70 16.93
C ALA A 117 -10.05 -5.26 18.25
N PRO A 118 -9.34 -6.17 18.92
CA PRO A 118 -9.78 -6.71 20.21
C PRO A 118 -9.74 -5.61 21.27
N ARG A 119 -10.75 -5.58 22.14
CA ARG A 119 -10.83 -4.63 23.26
C ARG A 119 -10.31 -5.23 24.56
N SER A 120 -10.23 -6.54 24.64
CA SER A 120 -9.78 -7.29 25.81
C SER A 120 -8.93 -8.48 25.38
N ALA A 121 -8.08 -8.94 26.30
CA ALA A 121 -7.25 -10.12 26.12
C ALA A 121 -7.30 -10.99 27.37
N ASN A 122 -7.08 -12.30 27.21
CA ASN A 122 -7.06 -13.24 28.31
C ASN A 122 -5.60 -13.46 28.74
N ARG A 123 -5.18 -12.86 29.87
CA ARG A 123 -3.86 -13.07 30.46
C ARG A 123 -3.87 -14.31 31.31
N LEU A 124 -2.92 -15.22 31.08
CA LEU A 124 -2.71 -16.42 31.90
C LEU A 124 -1.81 -16.10 33.12
N LEU A 125 -2.37 -16.25 34.30
CA LEU A 125 -1.62 -16.29 35.56
C LEU A 125 -1.45 -17.75 35.97
N LYS A 126 -0.52 -18.04 36.93
CA LYS A 126 -0.12 -19.42 37.27
C LYS A 126 -1.29 -20.41 37.45
N ASN A 127 -2.51 -19.97 37.86
CA ASN A 127 -3.68 -20.83 38.05
C ASN A 127 -5.03 -20.17 37.65
N ASP A 128 -5.01 -19.01 36.95
CA ASP A 128 -6.23 -18.27 36.63
C ASP A 128 -6.13 -17.58 35.27
N ILE A 129 -7.27 -17.32 34.64
CA ILE A 129 -7.39 -16.56 33.39
C ILE A 129 -8.01 -15.21 33.73
N GLN A 130 -7.24 -14.16 33.63
CA GLN A 130 -7.69 -12.80 33.88
C GLN A 130 -7.99 -12.10 32.53
N VAL A 131 -9.23 -11.62 32.37
CA VAL A 131 -9.59 -10.76 31.26
C VAL A 131 -9.13 -9.34 31.56
N ILE A 132 -8.24 -8.81 30.71
CA ILE A 132 -7.67 -7.46 30.83
C ILE A 132 -7.96 -6.63 29.58
N PRO A 133 -8.07 -5.29 29.67
CA PRO A 133 -8.07 -4.42 28.52
C PRO A 133 -6.77 -4.60 27.70
N VAL A 134 -6.86 -4.54 26.37
CA VAL A 134 -5.68 -4.74 25.50
C VAL A 134 -4.59 -3.70 25.79
N GLU A 135 -4.98 -2.48 26.16
CA GLU A 135 -4.06 -1.38 26.52
C GLU A 135 -3.22 -1.68 27.79
N SER A 136 -3.67 -2.65 28.61
CA SER A 136 -3.00 -3.04 29.85
C SER A 136 -1.99 -4.17 29.67
N ILE A 137 -1.86 -4.71 28.46
CA ILE A 137 -0.88 -5.77 28.14
C ILE A 137 0.53 -5.20 28.23
N GLN A 138 1.40 -5.92 28.93
CA GLN A 138 2.84 -5.60 29.03
C GLN A 138 3.69 -6.64 28.30
N PRO A 139 4.84 -6.25 27.75
CA PRO A 139 5.80 -7.21 27.21
C PRO A 139 6.16 -8.27 28.25
N GLY A 140 6.12 -9.55 27.85
CA GLY A 140 6.32 -10.70 28.74
C GLY A 140 5.04 -11.35 29.30
N ASP A 141 3.88 -10.72 29.14
CA ASP A 141 2.61 -11.33 29.54
C ASP A 141 2.34 -12.60 28.70
N LEU A 142 1.94 -13.68 29.38
CA LEU A 142 1.47 -14.89 28.71
C LEU A 142 -0.03 -14.76 28.44
N LEU A 143 -0.40 -14.83 27.15
CA LEU A 143 -1.77 -14.62 26.67
C LEU A 143 -2.36 -15.93 26.15
N LEU A 144 -3.66 -16.13 26.39
CA LEU A 144 -4.47 -17.20 25.82
C LEU A 144 -5.38 -16.59 24.74
N VAL A 145 -5.31 -17.10 23.51
CA VAL A 145 -6.19 -16.69 22.41
C VAL A 145 -7.06 -17.87 22.02
N LYS A 146 -8.38 -17.75 22.22
CA LYS A 146 -9.35 -18.80 21.92
C LYS A 146 -9.64 -18.89 20.42
N PRO A 147 -10.22 -20.03 19.94
CA PRO A 147 -10.72 -20.14 18.57
C PRO A 147 -11.66 -18.98 18.20
N GLY A 148 -11.42 -18.35 17.05
CA GLY A 148 -12.19 -17.20 16.57
C GLY A 148 -11.80 -15.85 17.18
N GLU A 149 -10.97 -15.80 18.22
CA GLU A 149 -10.46 -14.54 18.78
C GLU A 149 -9.33 -13.96 17.94
N THR A 150 -9.22 -12.64 17.97
CA THR A 150 -8.15 -11.90 17.30
C THR A 150 -6.91 -11.82 18.20
N ILE A 151 -5.73 -12.04 17.64
CA ILE A 151 -4.43 -11.86 18.30
C ILE A 151 -4.32 -10.40 18.76
N PRO A 152 -4.17 -10.14 20.09
CA PRO A 152 -4.25 -8.77 20.61
C PRO A 152 -2.98 -7.94 20.42
N VAL A 153 -1.80 -8.55 20.52
CA VAL A 153 -0.48 -7.90 20.36
C VAL A 153 0.49 -8.84 19.64
N ASP A 154 1.58 -8.30 19.12
CA ASP A 154 2.60 -9.11 18.46
C ASP A 154 3.41 -9.92 19.48
N GLY A 155 3.78 -11.16 19.12
CA GLY A 155 4.62 -11.97 20.00
C GLY A 155 4.79 -13.42 19.55
N PRO A 156 5.74 -14.17 20.15
CA PRO A 156 6.05 -15.54 19.79
C PRO A 156 4.98 -16.54 20.29
N LEU A 157 4.68 -17.53 19.44
CA LEU A 157 3.81 -18.65 19.77
C LEU A 157 4.47 -19.58 20.80
N VAL A 158 3.77 -19.91 21.88
CA VAL A 158 4.21 -20.87 22.90
C VAL A 158 3.65 -22.26 22.63
N SER A 159 2.42 -22.36 22.12
CA SER A 159 1.81 -23.63 21.74
C SER A 159 2.62 -24.31 20.62
N ALA A 160 2.60 -25.66 20.56
CA ALA A 160 3.35 -26.43 19.56
C ALA A 160 3.04 -26.04 18.12
N SER A 161 1.75 -25.73 17.85
CA SER A 161 1.28 -25.26 16.56
C SER A 161 0.04 -24.37 16.72
N ALA A 162 -0.23 -23.53 15.72
CA ALA A 162 -1.45 -22.73 15.61
C ALA A 162 -1.84 -22.61 14.14
N VAL A 163 -3.13 -22.39 13.86
CA VAL A 163 -3.63 -22.07 12.52
C VAL A 163 -4.25 -20.68 12.57
N LEU A 164 -3.76 -19.77 11.75
CA LEU A 164 -4.17 -18.37 11.73
C LEU A 164 -4.85 -17.99 10.43
N ASN A 165 -5.93 -17.27 10.53
CA ASN A 165 -6.49 -16.52 9.41
C ASN A 165 -5.93 -15.09 9.44
N GLU A 166 -4.98 -14.84 8.57
CA GLU A 166 -4.30 -13.55 8.45
C GLU A 166 -4.95 -12.64 7.39
N SER A 167 -6.11 -13.02 6.85
CA SER A 167 -6.77 -12.29 5.74
C SER A 167 -7.07 -10.82 6.05
N SER A 168 -7.27 -10.48 7.30
CA SER A 168 -7.50 -9.10 7.74
C SER A 168 -6.24 -8.21 7.65
N ILE A 169 -5.06 -8.82 7.68
CA ILE A 169 -3.76 -8.14 7.67
C ILE A 169 -3.09 -8.34 6.30
N THR A 170 -2.99 -9.59 5.85
CA THR A 170 -2.25 -9.95 4.63
C THR A 170 -3.12 -9.97 3.38
N GLY A 171 -4.43 -10.02 3.53
CA GLY A 171 -5.37 -10.22 2.41
C GLY A 171 -5.35 -11.64 1.82
N GLU A 172 -4.65 -12.59 2.46
CA GLU A 172 -4.63 -14.00 2.05
C GLU A 172 -5.78 -14.75 2.71
N SER A 173 -6.64 -15.37 1.89
CA SER A 173 -7.85 -16.04 2.38
C SER A 173 -7.60 -17.42 2.98
N LEU A 174 -6.43 -18.03 2.74
CA LEU A 174 -6.11 -19.35 3.24
C LEU A 174 -5.48 -19.26 4.65
N PRO A 175 -6.00 -20.03 5.62
CA PRO A 175 -5.39 -20.11 6.94
C PRO A 175 -3.95 -20.64 6.87
N ALA A 176 -3.03 -19.99 7.57
CA ALA A 176 -1.61 -20.32 7.60
C ALA A 176 -1.25 -21.10 8.88
N PRO A 177 -0.64 -22.29 8.78
CA PRO A 177 -0.11 -22.99 9.94
C PRO A 177 1.15 -22.30 10.46
N ARG A 178 1.27 -22.17 11.79
CA ARG A 178 2.42 -21.61 12.49
C ARG A 178 2.95 -22.63 13.49
N LYS A 179 4.28 -22.72 13.66
CA LYS A 179 4.95 -23.59 14.63
C LYS A 179 5.35 -22.80 15.89
N ALA A 180 5.64 -23.51 16.96
CA ALA A 180 6.16 -22.90 18.20
C ALA A 180 7.36 -21.97 17.90
N GLY A 181 7.41 -20.83 18.56
CA GLY A 181 8.41 -19.79 18.35
C GLY A 181 8.12 -18.84 17.18
N ALA A 182 7.16 -19.16 16.29
CA ALA A 182 6.79 -18.26 15.19
C ALA A 182 6.20 -16.95 15.72
N LEU A 183 6.56 -15.84 15.11
CA LEU A 183 6.00 -14.53 15.45
C LEU A 183 4.53 -14.45 14.99
N MET A 184 3.64 -14.20 15.93
CA MET A 184 2.22 -13.99 15.72
C MET A 184 1.98 -12.49 15.58
N LEU A 185 1.28 -12.06 14.53
CA LEU A 185 0.96 -10.66 14.30
C LEU A 185 -0.40 -10.31 14.89
N SER A 186 -0.48 -9.18 15.57
CA SER A 186 -1.74 -8.64 16.09
C SER A 186 -2.72 -8.36 14.95
N GLY A 187 -4.00 -8.68 15.16
CA GLY A 187 -5.04 -8.55 14.13
C GLY A 187 -5.31 -9.82 13.31
N ALA A 188 -4.46 -10.86 13.38
CA ALA A 188 -4.77 -12.18 12.85
C ALA A 188 -5.82 -12.87 13.73
N ILE A 189 -6.67 -13.71 13.12
CA ILE A 189 -7.73 -14.45 13.83
C ILE A 189 -7.26 -15.89 14.04
N ASN A 190 -7.37 -16.41 15.25
CA ASN A 190 -7.11 -17.81 15.53
C ASN A 190 -8.17 -18.70 14.86
N ALA A 191 -7.79 -19.43 13.82
CA ALA A 191 -8.65 -20.36 13.07
C ALA A 191 -8.51 -21.83 13.51
N GLY A 192 -7.64 -22.11 14.49
CA GLY A 192 -7.40 -23.44 15.05
C GLY A 192 -7.85 -23.55 16.51
N ASP A 193 -7.17 -24.42 17.26
CA ASP A 193 -7.39 -24.61 18.68
C ASP A 193 -6.90 -23.40 19.51
N ALA A 194 -7.27 -23.37 20.81
CA ALA A 194 -6.80 -22.33 21.73
C ALA A 194 -5.27 -22.34 21.81
N LEU A 195 -4.66 -21.19 21.59
CA LEU A 195 -3.22 -21.03 21.57
C LEU A 195 -2.71 -20.17 22.72
N LYS A 196 -1.46 -20.38 23.10
CA LYS A 196 -0.72 -19.55 24.06
C LYS A 196 0.40 -18.82 23.35
N MET A 197 0.59 -17.55 23.69
CA MET A 197 1.66 -16.71 23.14
C MET A 197 2.19 -15.76 24.21
N TYR A 198 3.45 -15.33 24.09
CA TYR A 198 3.97 -14.23 24.88
C TYR A 198 3.73 -12.90 24.15
N ALA A 199 3.40 -11.85 24.89
CA ALA A 199 3.40 -10.50 24.37
C ALA A 199 4.85 -10.01 24.19
N ALA A 200 5.26 -9.69 22.97
CA ALA A 200 6.58 -9.10 22.70
C ALA A 200 6.54 -7.56 22.75
N ARG A 201 5.37 -6.97 22.50
CA ARG A 201 5.18 -5.51 22.44
C ARG A 201 3.94 -5.09 23.22
N SER A 202 3.88 -3.81 23.58
CA SER A 202 2.65 -3.22 24.12
C SER A 202 1.58 -3.09 23.02
N ALA A 203 0.32 -2.90 23.43
CA ALA A 203 -0.76 -2.68 22.47
C ALA A 203 -0.52 -1.47 21.56
N LYS A 204 0.08 -0.39 22.09
CA LYS A 204 0.37 0.84 21.35
C LYS A 204 1.41 0.65 20.24
N ASP A 205 2.32 -0.30 20.44
CA ASP A 205 3.44 -0.59 19.52
C ASP A 205 3.17 -1.84 18.65
N SER A 206 1.95 -2.38 18.73
CA SER A 206 1.53 -3.56 17.97
C SER A 206 1.33 -3.22 16.48
N THR A 207 1.52 -4.22 15.62
CA THR A 207 1.31 -4.11 14.16
C THR A 207 -0.10 -3.59 13.84
N LEU A 208 -1.12 -4.12 14.51
CA LEU A 208 -2.51 -3.68 14.32
C LEU A 208 -2.69 -2.20 14.66
N GLN A 209 -2.10 -1.71 15.76
CA GLN A 209 -2.20 -0.31 16.13
C GLN A 209 -1.45 0.61 15.15
N GLY A 210 -0.35 0.15 14.59
CA GLY A 210 0.33 0.82 13.49
C GLY A 210 -0.58 0.99 12.27
N ILE A 211 -1.26 -0.08 11.85
CA ILE A 211 -2.24 -0.06 10.76
C ILE A 211 -3.39 0.91 11.07
N ILE A 212 -3.91 0.89 12.30
CA ILE A 212 -4.98 1.78 12.77
C ILE A 212 -4.58 3.26 12.60
N ARG A 213 -3.39 3.65 13.06
CA ARG A 213 -2.90 5.04 12.91
C ARG A 213 -2.81 5.46 11.45
N VAL A 214 -2.29 4.59 10.59
CA VAL A 214 -2.20 4.88 9.15
C VAL A 214 -3.57 5.06 8.53
N VAL A 215 -4.54 4.23 8.89
CA VAL A 215 -5.94 4.35 8.44
C VAL A 215 -6.57 5.65 8.93
N GLU A 216 -6.34 6.03 10.18
CA GLU A 216 -6.84 7.29 10.73
C GLU A 216 -6.22 8.52 10.05
N GLN A 217 -4.91 8.52 9.81
CA GLN A 217 -4.21 9.56 9.06
C GLN A 217 -4.70 9.64 7.62
N ALA A 218 -4.86 8.49 6.94
CA ALA A 218 -5.41 8.43 5.59
C ALA A 218 -6.83 9.01 5.50
N SER A 219 -7.66 8.77 6.52
CA SER A 219 -9.01 9.31 6.57
C SER A 219 -9.07 10.82 6.86
N GLN A 220 -8.04 11.37 7.51
CA GLN A 220 -7.93 12.80 7.81
C GLN A 220 -7.28 13.60 6.68
N SER A 221 -6.47 12.98 5.82
CA SER A 221 -5.87 13.64 4.67
C SER A 221 -6.96 13.94 3.63
N ARG A 222 -7.54 15.13 3.70
CA ARG A 222 -8.41 15.69 2.64
C ARG A 222 -7.54 15.97 1.42
N ALA A 223 -7.25 14.94 0.65
CA ALA A 223 -6.58 15.12 -0.62
C ALA A 223 -7.49 15.92 -1.54
N SER A 224 -6.92 16.92 -2.18
CA SER A 224 -7.57 17.73 -3.18
C SER A 224 -7.95 16.88 -4.41
N THR A 225 -9.08 16.18 -4.32
CA THR A 225 -9.76 15.50 -5.45
C THR A 225 -10.12 16.47 -6.57
N VAL A 226 -9.90 17.74 -6.32
CA VAL A 226 -10.36 18.92 -7.03
C VAL A 226 -9.67 19.09 -8.39
N ARG A 227 -8.42 18.60 -8.58
CA ARG A 227 -7.63 19.01 -9.78
C ARG A 227 -8.18 18.52 -11.12
N LEU A 228 -8.74 17.30 -11.20
CA LEU A 228 -9.27 16.79 -12.46
C LEU A 228 -10.62 17.46 -12.79
N ALA A 229 -11.50 17.57 -11.83
CA ALA A 229 -12.80 18.22 -11.97
C ALA A 229 -12.67 19.70 -12.30
N ASP A 230 -11.81 20.44 -11.59
CA ASP A 230 -11.56 21.86 -11.82
C ASP A 230 -11.04 22.15 -13.22
N ARG A 231 -10.17 21.30 -13.74
CA ARG A 231 -9.61 21.46 -15.09
C ARG A 231 -10.67 21.43 -16.18
N TYR A 232 -11.69 20.58 -16.05
CA TYR A 232 -12.80 20.52 -16.99
C TYR A 232 -13.82 21.62 -16.74
N ALA A 233 -14.09 21.97 -15.48
CA ALA A 233 -15.03 22.99 -15.09
C ALA A 233 -14.67 24.39 -15.63
N VAL A 234 -13.39 24.75 -15.60
CA VAL A 234 -12.88 26.06 -16.07
C VAL A 234 -13.25 26.32 -17.55
N TRP A 235 -13.25 25.27 -18.39
CA TRP A 235 -13.63 25.41 -19.79
C TRP A 235 -15.12 25.23 -20.03
N PHE A 236 -15.78 24.40 -19.23
CA PHE A 236 -17.19 24.06 -19.42
C PHE A 236 -18.12 25.21 -19.04
N ILE A 237 -17.84 25.96 -17.97
CA ILE A 237 -18.69 27.09 -17.53
C ILE A 237 -18.78 28.19 -18.56
N PRO A 238 -17.69 28.75 -19.12
CA PRO A 238 -17.76 29.75 -20.17
C PRO A 238 -18.47 29.24 -21.44
N PHE A 239 -18.24 27.96 -21.79
CA PHE A 239 -18.89 27.32 -22.92
C PHE A 239 -20.42 27.24 -22.75
N ALA A 240 -20.90 26.81 -21.59
CA ALA A 240 -22.31 26.74 -21.25
C ALA A 240 -22.98 28.13 -21.26
N LEU A 241 -22.32 29.11 -20.66
CA LEU A 241 -22.79 30.50 -20.66
C LEU A 241 -22.85 31.06 -22.08
N GLY A 242 -21.86 30.75 -22.92
CA GLY A 242 -21.84 31.16 -24.34
C GLY A 242 -23.04 30.61 -25.13
N ILE A 243 -23.36 29.32 -24.97
CA ILE A 243 -24.51 28.66 -25.61
C ILE A 243 -25.83 29.29 -25.08
N ALA A 244 -25.93 29.50 -23.77
CA ALA A 244 -27.12 30.10 -23.16
C ALA A 244 -27.38 31.53 -23.70
N LEU A 245 -26.34 32.36 -23.77
CA LEU A 245 -26.42 33.70 -24.32
C LEU A 245 -26.78 33.69 -25.83
N LEU A 246 -26.18 32.78 -26.58
CA LEU A 246 -26.47 32.60 -28.01
C LEU A 246 -27.93 32.16 -28.23
N ALA A 247 -28.41 31.19 -27.44
CA ALA A 247 -29.79 30.73 -27.48
C ALA A 247 -30.76 31.86 -27.19
N TRP A 248 -30.46 32.71 -26.20
CA TRP A 248 -31.25 33.90 -25.89
C TRP A 248 -31.23 34.94 -27.04
N ALA A 249 -30.02 35.28 -27.50
CA ALA A 249 -29.87 36.30 -28.55
C ALA A 249 -30.58 35.93 -29.87
N VAL A 250 -30.56 34.63 -30.22
CA VAL A 250 -31.20 34.15 -31.47
C VAL A 250 -32.70 34.01 -31.32
N SER A 251 -33.19 33.55 -30.15
CA SER A 251 -34.62 33.29 -29.96
C SER A 251 -35.40 34.46 -29.40
N ASN A 252 -34.74 35.45 -28.80
CA ASN A 252 -35.33 36.49 -27.94
C ASN A 252 -36.15 35.95 -26.73
N GLU A 253 -36.02 34.67 -26.43
CA GLU A 253 -36.73 34.00 -25.32
C GLU A 253 -35.73 33.68 -24.19
N PRO A 254 -35.76 34.40 -23.06
CA PRO A 254 -34.82 34.15 -21.96
C PRO A 254 -35.02 32.78 -21.31
N VAL A 255 -36.19 32.14 -21.46
CA VAL A 255 -36.50 30.80 -20.97
C VAL A 255 -35.60 29.74 -21.63
N ARG A 256 -35.20 29.94 -22.89
CA ARG A 256 -34.26 29.03 -23.57
C ARG A 256 -32.87 29.10 -22.96
N ALA A 257 -32.42 30.30 -22.58
CA ALA A 257 -31.15 30.43 -21.87
C ALA A 257 -31.19 29.70 -20.53
N LEU A 258 -32.30 29.85 -19.79
CA LEU A 258 -32.51 29.13 -18.55
C LEU A 258 -32.51 27.62 -18.77
N ALA A 259 -33.19 27.09 -19.79
CA ALA A 259 -33.19 25.67 -20.11
C ALA A 259 -31.78 25.13 -20.39
N VAL A 260 -30.96 25.88 -21.14
CA VAL A 260 -29.56 25.54 -21.40
C VAL A 260 -28.76 25.51 -20.09
N LEU A 261 -28.90 26.53 -19.24
CA LEU A 261 -28.15 26.62 -17.98
C LEU A 261 -28.53 25.51 -16.98
N VAL A 262 -29.80 25.14 -16.93
CA VAL A 262 -30.30 24.05 -16.08
C VAL A 262 -29.62 22.71 -16.46
N VAL A 263 -29.54 22.41 -17.75
CA VAL A 263 -28.94 21.15 -18.24
C VAL A 263 -27.43 21.23 -18.24
N ALA A 264 -26.84 22.42 -18.19
CA ALA A 264 -25.42 22.63 -18.16
C ALA A 264 -24.80 22.47 -16.76
N THR A 265 -25.55 22.06 -15.73
CA THR A 265 -24.99 21.85 -14.41
C THR A 265 -23.98 20.66 -14.44
N PRO A 266 -22.68 20.89 -14.13
CA PRO A 266 -21.66 19.86 -14.31
C PRO A 266 -21.57 18.87 -13.12
N CYS A 267 -22.72 18.46 -12.58
CA CYS A 267 -22.82 17.48 -11.48
C CYS A 267 -22.12 16.14 -11.79
N PRO A 268 -22.16 15.61 -13.04
CA PRO A 268 -21.41 14.38 -13.35
C PRO A 268 -19.91 14.49 -13.07
N LEU A 269 -19.35 15.68 -13.26
CA LEU A 269 -17.94 15.97 -13.01
C LEU A 269 -17.62 15.96 -11.51
N LEU A 270 -18.50 16.52 -10.69
CA LEU A 270 -18.33 16.62 -9.25
C LEU A 270 -18.48 15.28 -8.53
N LEU A 271 -19.38 14.41 -9.03
CA LEU A 271 -19.76 13.18 -8.34
C LEU A 271 -19.02 11.93 -8.86
N ALA A 272 -18.86 11.79 -10.18
CA ALA A 272 -18.32 10.57 -10.76
C ALA A 272 -16.84 10.37 -10.43
N VAL A 273 -16.03 11.44 -10.39
CA VAL A 273 -14.58 11.34 -10.09
C VAL A 273 -14.33 10.89 -8.66
N PRO A 274 -14.87 11.57 -7.62
CA PRO A 274 -14.73 11.11 -6.23
C PRO A 274 -15.23 9.68 -6.03
N VAL A 275 -16.37 9.31 -6.59
CA VAL A 275 -16.95 7.96 -6.45
C VAL A 275 -16.01 6.91 -7.03
N ALA A 276 -15.42 7.13 -8.22
CA ALA A 276 -14.50 6.20 -8.83
C ALA A 276 -13.19 6.07 -8.03
N LEU A 277 -12.62 7.19 -7.56
CA LEU A 277 -11.36 7.18 -6.81
C LEU A 277 -11.53 6.54 -5.42
N VAL A 278 -12.60 6.89 -4.71
CA VAL A 278 -12.93 6.30 -3.41
C VAL A 278 -13.18 4.80 -3.54
N SER A 279 -13.89 4.37 -4.59
CA SER A 279 -14.08 2.96 -4.89
C SER A 279 -12.75 2.24 -5.16
N GLY A 280 -11.80 2.92 -5.80
CA GLY A 280 -10.44 2.41 -6.03
C GLY A 280 -9.64 2.27 -4.75
N ILE A 281 -9.68 3.26 -3.86
CA ILE A 281 -9.03 3.23 -2.54
C ILE A 281 -9.58 2.07 -1.70
N SER A 282 -10.90 1.97 -1.58
CA SER A 282 -11.57 0.88 -0.87
C SER A 282 -11.13 -0.50 -1.39
N ARG A 283 -11.08 -0.66 -2.70
CA ARG A 283 -10.67 -1.90 -3.34
C ARG A 283 -9.18 -2.22 -3.16
N SER A 284 -8.31 -1.21 -3.12
CA SER A 284 -6.90 -1.37 -2.79
C SER A 284 -6.72 -1.82 -1.34
N ALA A 285 -7.49 -1.25 -0.41
CA ALA A 285 -7.48 -1.64 0.99
C ALA A 285 -7.88 -3.11 1.20
N GLN A 286 -8.88 -3.62 0.46
CA GLN A 286 -9.25 -5.05 0.46
C GLN A 286 -8.13 -5.97 -0.02
N ARG A 287 -7.14 -5.43 -0.76
CA ARG A 287 -5.94 -6.15 -1.24
C ARG A 287 -4.72 -5.95 -0.35
N GLY A 288 -4.90 -5.36 0.84
CA GLY A 288 -3.81 -5.10 1.77
C GLY A 288 -2.93 -3.90 1.39
N VAL A 289 -3.47 -2.94 0.62
CA VAL A 289 -2.77 -1.71 0.26
C VAL A 289 -3.54 -0.51 0.75
N LEU A 290 -2.99 0.22 1.70
CA LEU A 290 -3.58 1.45 2.23
C LEU A 290 -3.08 2.65 1.42
N ILE A 291 -4.00 3.41 0.84
CA ILE A 291 -3.71 4.61 0.05
C ILE A 291 -4.24 5.83 0.80
N LYS A 292 -3.37 6.79 1.10
CA LYS A 292 -3.70 8.01 1.86
C LYS A 292 -4.35 9.07 0.96
N GLY A 293 -5.55 8.77 0.48
CA GLY A 293 -6.36 9.72 -0.27
C GLY A 293 -6.29 9.59 -1.78
N SER A 294 -7.13 10.38 -2.45
CA SER A 294 -7.34 10.30 -3.91
C SER A 294 -6.15 10.84 -4.71
N ALA A 295 -5.39 11.81 -4.16
CA ALA A 295 -4.19 12.32 -4.81
C ALA A 295 -3.10 11.25 -4.92
N ALA A 296 -2.88 10.47 -3.87
CA ALA A 296 -1.95 9.34 -3.89
C ALA A 296 -2.36 8.27 -4.92
N LEU A 297 -3.68 7.97 -5.02
CA LEU A 297 -4.20 7.04 -6.03
C LEU A 297 -3.98 7.58 -7.45
N GLU A 298 -4.19 8.86 -7.69
CA GLU A 298 -3.96 9.52 -8.98
C GLU A 298 -2.48 9.48 -9.37
N GLN A 299 -1.58 9.83 -8.44
CA GLN A 299 -0.14 9.77 -8.66
C GLN A 299 0.33 8.34 -8.92
N LEU A 300 -0.15 7.35 -8.17
CA LEU A 300 0.14 5.94 -8.40
C LEU A 300 -0.27 5.49 -9.82
N ALA A 301 -1.41 5.97 -10.31
CA ALA A 301 -1.87 5.67 -11.66
C ALA A 301 -0.96 6.27 -12.75
N ARG A 302 -0.40 7.45 -12.50
CA ARG A 302 0.42 8.23 -13.44
C ARG A 302 1.90 7.91 -13.37
N ALA A 303 2.42 7.52 -12.20
CA ALA A 303 3.84 7.28 -11.99
C ALA A 303 4.41 6.34 -13.04
N ASP A 304 5.47 6.74 -13.72
CA ASP A 304 6.12 5.99 -14.80
C ASP A 304 7.61 5.73 -14.53
N HIS A 305 8.21 6.42 -13.56
CA HIS A 305 9.57 6.19 -13.07
C HIS A 305 9.51 5.63 -11.66
N LEU A 306 10.12 4.46 -11.46
CA LEU A 306 10.05 3.70 -10.24
C LEU A 306 11.43 3.57 -9.62
N PHE A 307 11.59 4.08 -8.41
CA PHE A 307 12.78 3.95 -7.59
C PHE A 307 12.53 2.92 -6.50
N PHE A 308 13.45 1.99 -6.34
CA PHE A 308 13.44 1.02 -5.25
C PHE A 308 14.67 1.19 -4.37
N ASP A 309 14.47 1.17 -3.06
CA ASP A 309 15.58 0.81 -2.17
C ASP A 309 15.86 -0.69 -2.27
N LYS A 310 17.12 -1.09 -2.15
CA LYS A 310 17.51 -2.51 -2.15
C LYS A 310 17.09 -3.18 -0.86
N THR A 311 17.59 -2.66 0.26
CA THR A 311 17.54 -3.33 1.57
C THR A 311 16.13 -3.24 2.17
N GLY A 312 15.61 -4.37 2.67
CA GLY A 312 14.25 -4.43 3.25
C GLY A 312 13.11 -4.32 2.24
N THR A 313 13.39 -3.93 0.98
CA THR A 313 12.41 -3.75 -0.10
C THR A 313 12.49 -4.86 -1.14
N LEU A 314 13.57 -4.90 -1.91
CA LEU A 314 13.83 -5.99 -2.88
C LEU A 314 14.33 -7.25 -2.19
N THR A 315 14.93 -7.09 -1.02
CA THR A 315 15.43 -8.14 -0.15
C THR A 315 14.57 -8.31 1.09
N GLY A 316 14.78 -9.42 1.82
CA GLY A 316 14.04 -9.71 3.04
C GLY A 316 14.37 -8.80 4.23
N GLY A 317 15.44 -8.01 4.16
CA GLY A 317 15.94 -7.17 5.24
C GLY A 317 16.42 -7.95 6.46
N THR A 318 16.62 -9.27 6.29
CA THR A 318 17.20 -10.16 7.30
C THR A 318 18.37 -10.90 6.67
N ALA A 319 19.54 -10.77 7.27
CA ALA A 319 20.68 -11.58 6.87
C ALA A 319 20.33 -13.07 7.07
N LYS A 320 20.66 -13.92 6.10
CA LYS A 320 20.53 -15.37 6.21
C LYS A 320 21.88 -16.00 6.04
N LEU A 321 22.18 -17.02 6.84
CA LEU A 321 23.41 -17.79 6.69
C LEU A 321 23.39 -18.52 5.35
N THR A 322 24.37 -18.22 4.49
CA THR A 322 24.47 -18.79 3.15
C THR A 322 25.44 -19.96 3.12
N SER A 323 26.57 -19.82 3.80
CA SER A 323 27.56 -20.90 3.91
C SER A 323 28.44 -20.74 5.14
N ILE A 324 29.00 -21.84 5.59
CA ILE A 324 29.98 -21.91 6.67
C ILE A 324 31.26 -22.50 6.07
N GLN A 325 32.36 -21.80 6.21
CA GLN A 325 33.67 -22.30 5.75
C GLN A 325 34.58 -22.52 6.93
N SER A 326 34.93 -23.78 7.16
CA SER A 326 35.98 -24.15 8.12
C SER A 326 37.34 -24.09 7.46
N LEU A 327 38.27 -23.43 8.11
CA LEU A 327 39.64 -23.23 7.67
C LEU A 327 40.61 -24.16 8.41
N ASN A 328 40.14 -24.75 9.52
CA ASN A 328 40.91 -25.70 10.34
C ASN A 328 40.17 -27.04 10.33
N PRO A 329 40.81 -28.15 9.84
CA PRO A 329 40.20 -29.48 9.75
C PRO A 329 39.70 -30.05 11.08
N HIS A 330 40.15 -29.52 12.21
CA HIS A 330 39.70 -29.95 13.53
C HIS A 330 38.30 -29.50 13.91
N TYR A 331 37.72 -28.50 13.18
CA TYR A 331 36.40 -28.01 13.44
C TYR A 331 35.47 -28.24 12.23
N THR A 332 34.36 -28.90 12.46
CA THR A 332 33.35 -29.08 11.43
C THR A 332 32.52 -27.79 11.25
N GLN A 333 31.78 -27.69 10.17
CA GLN A 333 30.84 -26.56 9.95
C GLN A 333 29.82 -26.46 11.10
N GLN A 334 29.39 -27.61 11.63
CA GLN A 334 28.42 -27.65 12.75
C GLN A 334 29.05 -27.17 14.07
N ASP A 335 30.36 -27.47 14.29
CA ASP A 335 31.06 -26.96 15.47
C ASP A 335 31.19 -25.45 15.44
N LEU A 336 31.56 -24.89 14.28
CA LEU A 336 31.63 -23.43 14.10
C LEU A 336 30.28 -22.76 14.31
N LEU A 337 29.20 -23.31 13.74
CA LEU A 337 27.86 -22.78 13.94
C LEU A 337 27.43 -22.86 15.40
N ARG A 338 27.74 -23.97 16.08
CA ARG A 338 27.42 -24.16 17.50
C ARG A 338 28.15 -23.16 18.39
N LEU A 339 29.44 -22.93 18.15
CA LEU A 339 30.24 -21.96 18.92
C LEU A 339 29.78 -20.53 18.68
N ALA A 340 29.53 -20.15 17.41
CA ALA A 340 29.00 -18.83 17.06
C ALA A 340 27.65 -18.60 17.71
N ALA A 341 26.70 -19.52 17.54
CA ALA A 341 25.38 -19.42 18.13
C ALA A 341 25.42 -19.37 19.68
N SER A 342 26.38 -20.05 20.31
CA SER A 342 26.57 -20.02 21.77
C SER A 342 26.92 -18.62 22.28
N LEU A 343 27.80 -17.88 21.61
CA LEU A 343 28.12 -16.49 21.96
C LEU A 343 26.99 -15.53 21.59
N ASP A 344 26.38 -15.74 20.44
CA ASP A 344 25.33 -14.87 19.90
C ASP A 344 24.02 -14.90 20.71
N GLN A 345 23.84 -15.89 21.64
CA GLN A 345 22.74 -15.86 22.62
C GLN A 345 22.76 -14.60 23.49
N PHE A 346 23.90 -13.95 23.64
CA PHE A 346 24.09 -12.78 24.49
C PHE A 346 24.11 -11.46 23.72
N SER A 347 23.93 -11.50 22.38
CA SER A 347 23.86 -10.31 21.53
C SER A 347 22.45 -10.03 21.04
N CYS A 348 22.10 -8.75 20.99
CA CYS A 348 20.84 -8.27 20.40
C CYS A 348 21.00 -7.92 18.89
N HIS A 349 22.14 -8.22 18.27
CA HIS A 349 22.42 -7.87 16.89
C HIS A 349 21.59 -8.71 15.90
N ILE A 350 21.21 -8.12 14.75
CA ILE A 350 20.40 -8.82 13.71
C ILE A 350 21.12 -10.07 13.19
N ILE A 351 22.45 -9.99 13.04
CA ILE A 351 23.29 -11.11 12.60
C ILE A 351 23.25 -12.27 13.61
N ALA A 352 23.30 -11.96 14.90
CA ALA A 352 23.22 -12.97 15.96
C ALA A 352 21.88 -13.73 15.89
N SER A 353 20.79 -13.03 15.66
CA SER A 353 19.46 -13.66 15.47
C SER A 353 19.42 -14.61 14.28
N ALA A 354 20.09 -14.27 13.18
CA ALA A 354 20.18 -15.12 11.99
C ALA A 354 21.00 -16.40 12.25
N ILE A 355 22.11 -16.29 12.97
CA ILE A 355 22.97 -17.43 13.34
C ILE A 355 22.24 -18.36 14.32
N LEU A 356 21.54 -17.80 15.30
CA LEU A 356 20.72 -18.56 16.25
C LEU A 356 19.56 -19.30 15.55
N GLN A 357 18.91 -18.65 14.61
CA GLN A 357 17.84 -19.28 13.84
C GLN A 357 18.35 -20.47 13.03
N GLU A 358 19.48 -20.31 12.33
CA GLU A 358 20.09 -21.40 11.56
C GLU A 358 20.52 -22.56 12.46
N ALA A 359 21.12 -22.28 13.61
CA ALA A 359 21.48 -23.31 14.59
C ALA A 359 20.26 -24.10 15.07
N HIS A 360 19.13 -23.43 15.24
CA HIS A 360 17.86 -24.06 15.60
C HIS A 360 17.29 -24.90 14.45
N GLU A 361 17.31 -24.38 13.21
CA GLU A 361 16.83 -25.08 12.01
C GLU A 361 17.64 -26.35 11.71
N GLN A 362 18.96 -26.32 11.96
CA GLN A 362 19.84 -27.50 11.85
C GLN A 362 19.73 -28.46 13.03
N GLY A 363 18.92 -28.14 14.04
CA GLY A 363 18.65 -29.05 15.16
C GLY A 363 19.82 -29.25 16.12
N LEU A 364 20.68 -28.24 16.31
CA LEU A 364 21.88 -28.35 17.16
C LEU A 364 21.60 -28.54 18.66
N GLY A 365 20.32 -28.56 19.07
CA GLY A 365 19.91 -28.84 20.43
C GLY A 365 20.26 -27.72 21.43
N SER A 366 20.63 -28.09 22.67
CA SER A 366 21.06 -27.12 23.65
C SER A 366 22.42 -26.54 23.33
N LEU A 367 22.53 -25.24 23.23
CA LEU A 367 23.78 -24.52 23.01
C LEU A 367 24.51 -24.34 24.34
N PRO A 368 25.84 -24.52 24.40
CA PRO A 368 26.65 -24.23 25.57
C PRO A 368 26.46 -22.78 26.04
N ILE A 369 26.44 -22.57 27.34
CA ILE A 369 26.40 -21.23 27.92
C ILE A 369 27.83 -20.72 28.07
N PRO A 370 28.21 -19.63 27.40
CA PRO A 370 29.56 -19.08 27.51
C PRO A 370 29.80 -18.40 28.86
N GLU A 371 31.04 -18.39 29.30
CA GLU A 371 31.53 -17.64 30.44
C GLU A 371 32.17 -16.33 29.96
N SER A 372 32.09 -15.27 30.78
CA SER A 372 32.80 -13.99 30.58
C SER A 372 32.60 -13.33 29.20
N VAL A 373 31.34 -13.25 28.73
CA VAL A 373 31.04 -12.63 27.42
C VAL A 373 31.27 -11.11 27.47
N GLN A 374 32.01 -10.61 26.49
CA GLN A 374 32.21 -9.18 26.25
C GLN A 374 31.79 -8.84 24.81
N GLU A 375 30.91 -7.88 24.67
CA GLU A 375 30.46 -7.37 23.37
C GLU A 375 31.08 -6.01 23.07
N VAL A 376 31.66 -5.86 21.87
CA VAL A 376 32.10 -4.57 21.33
C VAL A 376 31.09 -4.20 20.24
N ALA A 377 30.28 -3.17 20.52
CA ALA A 377 29.20 -2.76 19.65
C ALA A 377 29.66 -2.50 18.21
N GLY A 378 29.01 -3.15 17.25
CA GLY A 378 29.34 -3.06 15.82
C GLY A 378 30.62 -3.80 15.37
N ALA A 379 31.34 -4.47 16.28
CA ALA A 379 32.57 -5.18 15.95
C ALA A 379 32.46 -6.70 16.19
N GLY A 380 32.10 -7.13 17.39
CA GLY A 380 32.00 -8.56 17.68
C GLY A 380 31.89 -8.90 19.17
N LEU A 381 31.97 -10.20 19.47
CA LEU A 381 31.90 -10.76 20.82
C LEU A 381 33.13 -11.61 21.09
N THR A 382 33.53 -11.60 22.37
CA THR A 382 34.52 -12.54 22.91
C THR A 382 33.93 -13.23 24.14
N GLY A 383 34.29 -14.48 24.35
CA GLY A 383 33.86 -15.23 25.53
C GLY A 383 34.54 -16.58 25.64
N LYS A 384 34.35 -17.25 26.76
CA LYS A 384 34.94 -18.55 27.02
C LYS A 384 33.86 -19.63 26.94
N ILE A 385 34.04 -20.65 26.11
CA ILE A 385 33.16 -21.80 25.93
C ILE A 385 33.96 -23.07 26.11
N ASN A 386 33.58 -23.93 27.06
CA ASN A 386 34.26 -25.22 27.33
C ASN A 386 35.78 -25.06 27.43
N ASP A 387 36.27 -24.10 28.21
CA ASP A 387 37.68 -23.73 28.40
C ASP A 387 38.42 -23.14 27.19
N GLN A 388 37.79 -23.01 26.03
CA GLN A 388 38.32 -22.34 24.85
C GLN A 388 37.92 -20.86 24.79
N GLN A 389 38.88 -20.00 24.45
CA GLN A 389 38.61 -18.58 24.19
C GLN A 389 38.08 -18.43 22.78
N VAL A 390 36.79 -18.04 22.64
CA VAL A 390 36.13 -17.85 21.34
C VAL A 390 35.94 -16.37 21.08
N CYS A 391 36.26 -15.95 19.87
CA CYS A 391 36.05 -14.59 19.36
C CYS A 391 35.28 -14.66 18.05
N ILE A 392 34.17 -13.92 17.93
CA ILE A 392 33.36 -13.83 16.72
C ILE A 392 33.07 -12.37 16.39
N GLY A 393 32.98 -12.04 15.11
CA GLY A 393 32.64 -10.70 14.68
C GLY A 393 33.15 -10.33 13.29
N THR A 394 33.30 -9.01 13.07
CA THR A 394 33.91 -8.51 11.83
C THR A 394 35.33 -9.08 11.65
N LEU A 395 35.75 -9.21 10.41
CA LEU A 395 37.07 -9.77 10.11
C LEU A 395 38.20 -8.98 10.80
N ASP A 396 38.11 -7.64 10.77
CA ASP A 396 39.12 -6.78 11.40
C ASP A 396 39.16 -6.94 12.93
N PHE A 397 37.98 -7.07 13.56
CA PHE A 397 37.88 -7.33 14.99
C PHE A 397 38.51 -8.66 15.38
N VAL A 398 38.21 -9.74 14.66
CA VAL A 398 38.75 -11.06 14.95
C VAL A 398 40.26 -11.12 14.70
N LEU A 399 40.77 -10.47 13.64
CA LEU A 399 42.21 -10.39 13.35
C LEU A 399 43.00 -9.59 14.38
N SER A 400 42.36 -8.65 15.09
CA SER A 400 43.01 -7.95 16.20
C SER A 400 43.22 -8.86 17.43
N HIS A 401 42.48 -9.99 17.51
CA HIS A 401 42.55 -10.97 18.61
C HIS A 401 43.16 -12.31 18.20
N ALA A 402 43.37 -12.53 16.89
CA ALA A 402 43.82 -13.85 16.37
C ALA A 402 44.90 -13.71 15.31
N ARG A 403 45.70 -14.79 15.17
CA ARG A 403 46.70 -14.90 14.10
C ARG A 403 46.06 -15.53 12.86
N SER A 404 46.43 -15.04 11.68
CA SER A 404 46.02 -15.62 10.40
C SER A 404 47.18 -16.39 9.75
N GLY A 405 46.85 -17.46 9.03
CA GLY A 405 47.82 -18.23 8.25
C GLY A 405 48.18 -17.54 6.92
N SER A 406 49.21 -17.98 6.26
CA SER A 406 49.71 -17.48 4.96
C SER A 406 48.66 -17.56 3.80
N TRP A 407 47.66 -18.41 3.91
CA TRP A 407 46.56 -18.58 2.97
C TRP A 407 45.50 -17.47 3.06
N PHE A 408 45.54 -16.68 4.14
CA PHE A 408 44.48 -15.69 4.47
C PHE A 408 44.29 -14.63 3.38
N GLU A 409 45.37 -14.09 2.80
CA GLU A 409 45.24 -13.04 1.76
C GLU A 409 44.51 -13.53 0.51
N SER A 410 44.74 -14.76 0.10
CA SER A 410 44.04 -15.37 -1.05
C SER A 410 42.55 -15.59 -0.75
N ALA A 411 42.24 -16.02 0.46
CA ALA A 411 40.87 -16.21 0.91
C ALA A 411 40.12 -14.86 1.10
N ARG A 412 40.81 -13.84 1.64
CA ARG A 412 40.27 -12.48 1.80
C ARG A 412 39.86 -11.85 0.46
N GLN A 413 40.68 -12.00 -0.59
CA GLN A 413 40.32 -11.51 -1.92
C GLN A 413 39.04 -12.13 -2.47
N ARG A 414 38.78 -13.42 -2.21
CA ARG A 414 37.52 -14.09 -2.64
C ARG A 414 36.30 -13.56 -1.88
N LEU A 415 36.40 -13.35 -0.58
CA LEU A 415 35.32 -12.79 0.25
C LEU A 415 34.89 -11.39 -0.21
N PHE A 416 35.84 -10.60 -0.71
CA PHE A 416 35.56 -9.28 -1.28
C PHE A 416 34.73 -9.33 -2.58
N ILE A 417 34.81 -10.43 -3.33
CA ILE A 417 34.13 -10.61 -4.61
C ILE A 417 32.66 -11.06 -4.40
N GLU A 418 32.41 -11.88 -3.34
CA GLU A 418 31.10 -12.51 -3.13
C GLU A 418 30.05 -11.63 -2.46
N ASN A 419 30.41 -10.41 -2.02
CA ASN A 419 29.51 -9.45 -1.34
C ASN A 419 28.62 -10.07 -0.25
N VAL A 420 29.21 -10.83 0.60
CA VAL A 420 28.60 -11.45 1.77
C VAL A 420 29.06 -10.74 3.03
N THR A 421 28.18 -10.64 4.01
CA THR A 421 28.59 -10.23 5.35
C THR A 421 29.37 -11.39 5.97
N VAL A 422 30.64 -11.14 6.28
CA VAL A 422 31.52 -12.13 6.85
C VAL A 422 31.50 -12.00 8.37
N VAL A 423 31.18 -13.08 9.06
CA VAL A 423 31.36 -13.21 10.51
C VAL A 423 32.52 -14.21 10.72
N ALA A 424 33.68 -13.69 11.06
CA ALA A 424 34.86 -14.48 11.32
C ALA A 424 34.80 -15.12 12.72
N ILE A 425 35.42 -16.28 12.88
CA ILE A 425 35.49 -17.02 14.13
C ILE A 425 36.95 -17.37 14.41
N ALA A 426 37.40 -17.01 15.60
CA ALA A 426 38.70 -17.45 16.12
C ALA A 426 38.52 -18.21 17.44
N ILE A 427 39.37 -19.20 17.65
CA ILE A 427 39.45 -20.03 18.85
C ILE A 427 40.90 -20.02 19.32
N ASP A 428 41.13 -19.74 20.61
CA ASP A 428 42.45 -19.69 21.23
C ASP A 428 43.48 -18.87 20.43
N ALA A 429 43.03 -17.69 19.96
CA ALA A 429 43.79 -16.75 19.16
C ALA A 429 44.22 -17.27 17.77
N GLU A 430 43.56 -18.29 17.22
CA GLU A 430 43.74 -18.78 15.85
C GLU A 430 42.43 -18.59 15.05
N LEU A 431 42.49 -18.03 13.84
CA LEU A 431 41.36 -17.93 12.94
C LEU A 431 40.99 -19.30 12.40
N VAL A 432 39.82 -19.84 12.74
CA VAL A 432 39.39 -21.21 12.41
C VAL A 432 38.34 -21.29 11.32
N GLY A 433 37.65 -20.19 11.02
CA GLY A 433 36.62 -20.17 9.98
C GLY A 433 35.82 -18.88 9.92
N TRP A 434 34.81 -18.86 9.07
CA TRP A 434 33.85 -17.80 8.96
C TRP A 434 32.49 -18.29 8.52
N LEU A 435 31.48 -17.51 8.90
CA LEU A 435 30.11 -17.65 8.44
C LEU A 435 29.82 -16.53 7.42
N LEU A 436 29.24 -16.92 6.30
CA LEU A 436 28.86 -16.00 5.22
C LEU A 436 27.36 -15.78 5.27
N LEU A 437 26.97 -14.53 5.47
CA LEU A 437 25.57 -14.14 5.51
C LEU A 437 25.28 -13.23 4.34
N SER A 438 24.13 -13.42 3.72
CA SER A 438 23.64 -12.53 2.66
C SER A 438 22.19 -12.15 2.88
N ASP A 439 21.82 -10.96 2.43
CA ASP A 439 20.44 -10.53 2.38
C ASP A 439 19.79 -11.10 1.11
N GLN A 440 18.87 -12.05 1.27
CA GLN A 440 18.28 -12.77 0.16
C GLN A 440 17.22 -11.93 -0.55
N LEU A 441 17.29 -11.93 -1.88
CA LEU A 441 16.22 -11.37 -2.71
C LEU A 441 14.91 -12.10 -2.45
N ARG A 442 13.82 -11.34 -2.38
CA ARG A 442 12.48 -11.91 -2.28
C ARG A 442 12.15 -12.67 -3.56
N LEU A 443 11.60 -13.86 -3.43
CA LEU A 443 11.28 -14.74 -4.56
C LEU A 443 10.29 -14.10 -5.56
N GLU A 444 9.40 -13.26 -5.07
CA GLU A 444 8.40 -12.57 -5.88
C GLU A 444 8.95 -11.34 -6.62
N THR A 445 10.10 -10.79 -6.23
CA THR A 445 10.64 -9.52 -6.77
C THR A 445 10.76 -9.53 -8.31
N PRO A 446 11.40 -10.53 -8.97
CA PRO A 446 11.55 -10.50 -10.43
C PRO A 446 10.22 -10.53 -11.16
N ARG A 447 9.23 -11.23 -10.58
CA ARG A 447 7.86 -11.28 -11.12
C ARG A 447 7.17 -9.94 -10.96
N ALA A 448 7.22 -9.33 -9.77
CA ALA A 448 6.59 -8.06 -9.47
C ALA A 448 7.13 -6.95 -10.39
N LEU A 449 8.44 -6.86 -10.59
CA LEU A 449 9.06 -5.88 -11.48
C LEU A 449 8.59 -6.05 -12.93
N ARG A 450 8.55 -7.27 -13.46
CA ARG A 450 8.00 -7.54 -14.80
C ARG A 450 6.53 -7.14 -14.92
N MET A 451 5.72 -7.36 -13.87
CA MET A 451 4.31 -6.98 -13.87
C MET A 451 4.13 -5.47 -13.76
N LEU A 452 4.98 -4.75 -13.01
CA LEU A 452 4.99 -3.28 -12.96
C LEU A 452 5.32 -2.67 -14.32
N ARG A 453 6.27 -3.25 -15.07
CA ARG A 453 6.54 -2.85 -16.47
C ARG A 453 5.30 -3.04 -17.36
N LYS A 454 4.63 -4.20 -17.28
CA LYS A 454 3.36 -4.44 -18.00
C LYS A 454 2.25 -3.49 -17.54
N ALA A 455 2.26 -3.06 -16.29
CA ALA A 455 1.36 -2.04 -15.76
C ALA A 455 1.77 -0.61 -16.17
N GLY A 456 2.79 -0.44 -17.02
CA GLY A 456 3.17 0.82 -17.66
C GLY A 456 4.19 1.65 -16.89
N VAL A 457 5.02 1.03 -16.05
CA VAL A 457 6.26 1.63 -15.55
C VAL A 457 7.27 1.61 -16.70
N ARG A 458 7.88 2.76 -16.98
CA ARG A 458 8.83 2.93 -18.11
C ARG A 458 10.25 2.66 -17.67
N GLU A 459 10.64 3.18 -16.52
CA GLU A 459 11.99 3.05 -15.99
C GLU A 459 11.94 2.56 -14.55
N ILE A 460 12.81 1.59 -14.23
CA ILE A 460 12.98 1.01 -12.90
C ILE A 460 14.43 1.25 -12.48
N VAL A 461 14.62 1.99 -11.40
CA VAL A 461 15.92 2.39 -10.86
C VAL A 461 16.09 1.78 -9.48
N MET A 462 17.19 1.08 -9.24
CA MET A 462 17.57 0.59 -7.92
C MET A 462 18.50 1.58 -7.24
N LEU A 463 18.16 1.97 -6.00
CA LEU A 463 19.00 2.81 -5.13
C LEU A 463 19.60 1.93 -4.02
N THR A 464 20.89 2.05 -3.78
CA THR A 464 21.55 1.31 -2.70
C THR A 464 22.79 2.03 -2.17
N GLY A 465 23.10 1.80 -0.89
CA GLY A 465 24.38 2.20 -0.29
C GLY A 465 25.51 1.19 -0.53
N ASP A 466 25.23 0.06 -1.17
CA ASP A 466 26.22 -0.98 -1.46
C ASP A 466 27.21 -0.51 -2.54
N ARG A 467 28.29 -1.28 -2.68
CA ARG A 467 29.30 -1.03 -3.71
C ARG A 467 28.74 -1.29 -5.11
N GLN A 468 29.25 -0.53 -6.08
CA GLN A 468 28.75 -0.53 -7.47
C GLN A 468 28.73 -1.94 -8.09
N GLU A 469 29.81 -2.72 -7.97
CA GLU A 469 29.95 -4.05 -8.61
C GLU A 469 28.86 -5.02 -8.17
N VAL A 470 28.51 -4.97 -6.89
CA VAL A 470 27.50 -5.79 -6.26
C VAL A 470 26.10 -5.36 -6.68
N ALA A 471 25.88 -4.08 -6.62
CA ALA A 471 24.62 -3.48 -7.01
C ALA A 471 24.31 -3.79 -8.48
N ASP A 472 25.29 -3.72 -9.37
CA ASP A 472 25.17 -4.03 -10.79
C ASP A 472 24.83 -5.52 -11.02
N SER A 473 25.45 -6.44 -10.28
CA SER A 473 25.14 -7.87 -10.36
C SER A 473 23.66 -8.14 -10.01
N ILE A 474 23.18 -7.57 -8.89
CA ILE A 474 21.80 -7.71 -8.46
C ILE A 474 20.85 -7.04 -9.45
N GLY A 475 21.17 -5.83 -9.89
CA GLY A 475 20.36 -5.06 -10.82
C GLY A 475 20.18 -5.78 -12.17
N THR A 476 21.26 -6.36 -12.69
CA THR A 476 21.24 -7.17 -13.92
C THR A 476 20.37 -8.42 -13.74
N GLY A 477 20.51 -9.13 -12.62
CA GLY A 477 19.69 -10.32 -12.31
C GLY A 477 18.20 -10.01 -12.17
N LEU A 478 17.84 -8.83 -11.67
CA LEU A 478 16.47 -8.36 -11.53
C LEU A 478 15.91 -7.71 -12.80
N GLY A 479 16.78 -7.36 -13.76
CA GLY A 479 16.40 -6.66 -14.98
C GLY A 479 15.94 -5.23 -14.74
N VAL A 480 16.55 -4.49 -13.80
CA VAL A 480 16.34 -3.05 -13.61
C VAL A 480 17.06 -2.26 -14.71
N ASP A 481 16.59 -1.04 -15.00
CA ASP A 481 17.15 -0.25 -16.09
C ASP A 481 18.41 0.51 -15.68
N ARG A 482 18.44 0.95 -14.42
CA ARG A 482 19.58 1.69 -13.84
C ARG A 482 19.83 1.26 -12.40
N VAL A 483 21.09 1.31 -12.02
CA VAL A 483 21.55 1.06 -10.66
C VAL A 483 22.34 2.29 -10.21
N LEU A 484 21.97 2.85 -9.07
CA LEU A 484 22.68 3.93 -8.40
C LEU A 484 23.17 3.39 -7.06
N ALA A 485 24.47 3.17 -6.96
CA ALA A 485 25.14 2.56 -5.83
C ALA A 485 25.92 3.58 -4.99
N GLU A 486 26.41 3.15 -3.83
CA GLU A 486 27.22 3.95 -2.90
C GLU A 486 26.52 5.25 -2.43
N LEU A 487 25.16 5.22 -2.38
CA LEU A 487 24.36 6.39 -2.05
C LEU A 487 24.17 6.54 -0.53
N THR A 488 24.42 7.75 -0.04
CA THR A 488 23.94 8.17 1.29
C THR A 488 22.42 8.49 1.23
N PRO A 489 21.72 8.55 2.37
CA PRO A 489 20.32 8.94 2.40
C PRO A 489 20.05 10.31 1.75
N GLU A 490 20.97 11.28 1.91
CA GLU A 490 20.88 12.62 1.31
C GLU A 490 21.02 12.55 -0.22
N MET A 491 21.91 11.69 -0.73
CA MET A 491 22.09 11.49 -2.18
C MET A 491 20.87 10.81 -2.79
N LYS A 492 20.26 9.82 -2.10
CA LYS A 492 19.00 9.21 -2.54
C LYS A 492 17.90 10.26 -2.68
N LEU A 493 17.74 11.13 -1.67
CA LEU A 493 16.78 12.23 -1.69
C LEU A 493 17.04 13.16 -2.88
N ALA A 494 18.29 13.58 -3.12
CA ALA A 494 18.65 14.47 -4.22
C ALA A 494 18.28 13.88 -5.59
N HIS A 495 18.58 12.58 -5.82
CA HIS A 495 18.22 11.91 -7.08
C HIS A 495 16.71 11.83 -7.31
N ILE A 496 15.92 11.65 -6.25
CA ILE A 496 14.46 11.62 -6.35
C ILE A 496 13.89 12.99 -6.64
N LEU A 497 14.39 14.05 -6.00
CA LEU A 497 13.97 15.42 -6.26
C LEU A 497 14.25 15.82 -7.71
N ASP A 498 15.46 15.57 -8.21
CA ASP A 498 15.85 15.85 -9.60
C ASP A 498 14.95 15.12 -10.61
N ALA A 499 14.65 13.84 -10.36
CA ALA A 499 13.75 13.07 -11.20
C ALA A 499 12.29 13.57 -11.11
N SER A 500 11.84 14.00 -9.93
CA SER A 500 10.46 14.46 -9.71
C SER A 500 10.12 15.77 -10.40
N ASP A 501 11.12 16.59 -10.73
CA ASP A 501 10.93 17.80 -11.53
C ASP A 501 10.53 17.52 -12.98
N SER A 502 10.93 16.37 -13.51
CA SER A 502 10.72 16.02 -14.93
C SER A 502 9.72 14.89 -15.15
N PHE A 503 9.53 14.00 -14.17
CA PHE A 503 8.77 12.75 -14.29
C PHE A 503 7.78 12.53 -13.14
N CYS A 504 6.80 11.66 -13.39
CA CYS A 504 5.94 11.16 -12.31
C CYS A 504 6.65 10.01 -11.58
N THR A 505 7.30 10.33 -10.46
CA THR A 505 8.12 9.38 -9.70
C THR A 505 7.31 8.59 -8.68
N MET A 506 7.72 7.34 -8.47
CA MET A 506 7.28 6.49 -7.38
C MET A 506 8.50 5.93 -6.66
N MET A 507 8.58 6.11 -5.35
CA MET A 507 9.64 5.52 -4.50
C MET A 507 9.05 4.42 -3.63
N VAL A 508 9.71 3.27 -3.60
CA VAL A 508 9.36 2.13 -2.73
C VAL A 508 10.53 1.84 -1.79
N GLY A 509 10.26 1.86 -0.51
CA GLY A 509 11.27 1.65 0.54
C GLY A 509 10.66 1.04 1.80
N ASP A 510 11.51 0.62 2.74
CA ASP A 510 11.08 0.16 4.06
C ASP A 510 10.85 1.31 5.06
N GLY A 511 11.30 2.52 4.70
CA GLY A 511 11.10 3.77 5.43
C GLY A 511 11.90 3.94 6.71
N VAL A 512 12.87 3.07 6.98
CA VAL A 512 13.76 3.24 8.13
C VAL A 512 14.77 4.36 7.85
N ASN A 513 15.44 4.29 6.70
CA ASN A 513 16.43 5.27 6.26
C ASN A 513 15.93 6.15 5.10
N ASP A 514 14.86 5.73 4.43
CA ASP A 514 14.37 6.35 3.19
C ASP A 514 13.15 7.24 3.40
N ALA A 515 12.72 7.52 4.64
CA ALA A 515 11.56 8.34 4.93
C ALA A 515 11.57 9.71 4.22
N PRO A 516 12.70 10.45 4.16
CA PRO A 516 12.78 11.71 3.39
C PRO A 516 12.60 11.50 1.88
N ALA A 517 13.16 10.41 1.34
CA ALA A 517 13.07 10.06 -0.07
C ALA A 517 11.64 9.63 -0.46
N LEU A 518 10.95 8.89 0.41
CA LEU A 518 9.53 8.52 0.25
C LEU A 518 8.63 9.76 0.22
N ALA A 519 8.87 10.72 1.12
CA ALA A 519 8.09 11.96 1.19
C ALA A 519 8.34 12.90 0.00
N ALA A 520 9.52 12.86 -0.62
CA ALA A 520 9.90 13.71 -1.75
C ALA A 520 9.45 13.16 -3.12
N ALA A 521 9.19 11.88 -3.21
CA ALA A 521 8.70 11.28 -4.45
C ALA A 521 7.29 11.77 -4.81
N GLY A 522 6.93 11.70 -6.10
CA GLY A 522 5.56 11.97 -6.54
C GLY A 522 4.52 11.07 -5.85
N VAL A 523 4.89 9.84 -5.53
CA VAL A 523 4.19 8.95 -4.60
C VAL A 523 5.18 8.06 -3.86
N GLY A 524 5.18 8.14 -2.53
CA GLY A 524 5.96 7.28 -1.65
C GLY A 524 5.18 6.03 -1.24
N VAL A 525 5.83 4.87 -1.33
CA VAL A 525 5.26 3.56 -0.96
C VAL A 525 6.11 2.91 0.11
N ALA A 526 5.58 2.76 1.30
CA ALA A 526 6.23 2.04 2.39
C ALA A 526 5.91 0.55 2.34
N MET A 527 6.96 -0.28 2.48
CA MET A 527 6.84 -1.73 2.56
C MET A 527 6.63 -2.18 4.00
N GLY A 528 5.69 -3.10 4.17
CA GLY A 528 5.64 -4.08 5.22
C GLY A 528 5.10 -3.70 6.59
N ALA A 529 4.67 -4.75 7.28
CA ALA A 529 4.27 -4.73 8.69
C ALA A 529 5.44 -4.42 9.66
N ARG A 530 6.68 -4.43 9.17
CA ARG A 530 7.90 -4.09 9.92
C ARG A 530 8.23 -2.60 9.83
N GLY A 531 7.58 -1.87 8.90
CA GLY A 531 7.80 -0.44 8.71
C GLY A 531 7.61 0.31 10.02
N THR A 532 8.61 1.08 10.39
CA THR A 532 8.53 1.96 11.56
C THR A 532 7.31 2.88 11.42
N ALA A 533 6.75 3.34 12.52
CA ALA A 533 5.69 4.35 12.49
C ALA A 533 6.09 5.55 11.61
N ALA A 534 7.38 5.89 11.54
CA ALA A 534 7.94 6.94 10.70
C ALA A 534 7.79 6.65 9.19
N ALA A 535 8.00 5.41 8.74
CA ALA A 535 7.80 5.02 7.34
C ALA A 535 6.33 5.13 6.93
N ALA A 536 5.46 4.61 7.78
CA ALA A 536 4.03 4.71 7.58
C ALA A 536 3.54 6.16 7.60
N GLU A 537 4.17 7.07 8.34
CA GLU A 537 3.83 8.48 8.40
C GLU A 537 4.27 9.24 7.14
N SER A 538 5.46 8.95 6.63
CA SER A 538 6.09 9.66 5.50
C SER A 538 5.57 9.23 4.12
N ALA A 539 5.09 7.98 3.98
CA ALA A 539 4.64 7.45 2.70
C ALA A 539 3.17 7.78 2.41
N ASP A 540 2.82 7.93 1.15
CA ASP A 540 1.44 8.10 0.65
C ASP A 540 0.67 6.79 0.59
N ILE A 541 1.39 5.68 0.42
CA ILE A 541 0.86 4.32 0.29
C ILE A 541 1.61 3.40 1.23
N VAL A 542 0.88 2.52 1.90
CA VAL A 542 1.46 1.52 2.80
C VAL A 542 1.00 0.13 2.36
N LEU A 543 1.96 -0.74 2.09
CA LEU A 543 1.70 -2.16 1.88
C LEU A 543 1.62 -2.85 3.24
N LEU A 544 0.49 -3.47 3.57
CA LEU A 544 0.31 -4.17 4.85
C LEU A 544 1.14 -5.46 4.95
N THR A 545 1.60 -5.95 3.81
CA THR A 545 2.44 -7.13 3.69
C THR A 545 3.72 -6.79 2.98
N ASP A 546 4.77 -7.55 3.27
CA ASP A 546 6.07 -7.44 2.59
C ASP A 546 6.04 -8.04 1.17
N GLN A 547 4.94 -7.88 0.43
CA GLN A 547 4.74 -8.44 -0.91
C GLN A 547 4.63 -7.34 -1.97
N LEU A 548 5.62 -7.23 -2.84
CA LEU A 548 5.62 -6.28 -3.96
C LEU A 548 4.49 -6.52 -4.97
N ASP A 549 3.98 -7.73 -5.07
CA ASP A 549 2.83 -8.07 -5.93
C ASP A 549 1.58 -7.23 -5.58
N ARG A 550 1.44 -6.80 -4.32
CA ARG A 550 0.33 -5.93 -3.89
C ARG A 550 0.40 -4.54 -4.49
N LEU A 551 1.61 -4.02 -4.71
CA LEU A 551 1.80 -2.75 -5.40
C LEU A 551 1.34 -2.84 -6.86
N VAL A 552 1.57 -3.98 -7.52
CA VAL A 552 1.07 -4.23 -8.88
C VAL A 552 -0.46 -4.18 -8.91
N ASP A 553 -1.12 -4.88 -7.97
CA ASP A 553 -2.59 -4.89 -7.86
C ASP A 553 -3.12 -3.45 -7.63
N ALA A 554 -2.52 -2.71 -6.68
CA ALA A 554 -2.92 -1.33 -6.38
C ALA A 554 -2.76 -0.40 -7.59
N ARG A 555 -1.65 -0.51 -8.33
CA ARG A 555 -1.43 0.28 -9.55
C ARG A 555 -2.45 -0.02 -10.65
N GLN A 556 -2.79 -1.29 -10.85
CA GLN A 556 -3.83 -1.68 -11.80
C GLN A 556 -5.19 -1.12 -11.40
N ILE A 557 -5.54 -1.20 -10.11
CA ILE A 557 -6.78 -0.61 -9.57
C ILE A 557 -6.76 0.92 -9.77
N ALA A 558 -5.66 1.59 -9.47
CA ALA A 558 -5.52 3.03 -9.64
C ALA A 558 -5.74 3.46 -11.10
N ARG A 559 -5.08 2.79 -12.05
CA ARG A 559 -5.25 3.07 -13.49
C ARG A 559 -6.67 2.78 -13.98
N LEU A 560 -7.28 1.71 -13.50
CA LEU A 560 -8.67 1.37 -13.82
C LEU A 560 -9.62 2.43 -13.29
N SER A 561 -9.43 2.87 -12.03
CA SER A 561 -10.24 3.91 -11.40
C SER A 561 -10.16 5.23 -12.16
N MET A 562 -8.95 5.65 -12.54
CA MET A 562 -8.73 6.86 -13.35
C MET A 562 -9.37 6.76 -14.73
N ARG A 563 -9.26 5.61 -15.39
CA ARG A 563 -9.89 5.37 -16.71
C ARG A 563 -11.41 5.45 -16.61
N ILE A 564 -11.99 4.76 -15.62
CA ILE A 564 -13.45 4.78 -15.42
C ILE A 564 -13.93 6.17 -15.01
N ALA A 565 -13.21 6.89 -14.13
CA ALA A 565 -13.50 8.27 -13.78
C ALA A 565 -13.57 9.16 -15.03
N THR A 566 -12.55 9.10 -15.88
CA THR A 566 -12.49 9.87 -17.14
C THR A 566 -13.63 9.48 -18.10
N GLN A 567 -13.92 8.18 -18.25
CA GLN A 567 -15.03 7.70 -19.08
C GLN A 567 -16.39 8.20 -18.57
N SER A 568 -16.62 8.17 -17.25
CA SER A 568 -17.87 8.62 -16.64
C SER A 568 -18.07 10.11 -16.80
N VAL A 569 -17.00 10.89 -16.65
CA VAL A 569 -17.00 12.34 -16.91
C VAL A 569 -17.32 12.64 -18.37
N LEU A 570 -16.63 12.00 -19.30
CA LEU A 570 -16.86 12.20 -20.74
C LEU A 570 -18.28 11.79 -21.17
N LEU A 571 -18.81 10.71 -20.61
CA LEU A 571 -20.18 10.28 -20.83
C LEU A 571 -21.18 11.36 -20.35
N GLY A 572 -21.04 11.78 -19.09
CA GLY A 572 -21.93 12.78 -18.51
C GLY A 572 -21.86 14.12 -19.22
N MET A 573 -20.66 14.66 -19.43
CA MET A 573 -20.47 15.93 -20.14
C MET A 573 -20.95 15.86 -21.60
N GLY A 574 -20.72 14.72 -22.28
CA GLY A 574 -21.19 14.53 -23.65
C GLY A 574 -22.73 14.57 -23.74
N LEU A 575 -23.41 13.89 -22.81
CA LEU A 575 -24.87 13.94 -22.74
C LEU A 575 -25.38 15.33 -22.37
N CYS A 576 -24.73 16.07 -21.45
CA CYS A 576 -25.04 17.45 -21.14
C CYS A 576 -24.90 18.36 -22.38
N CYS A 577 -23.83 18.21 -23.16
CA CYS A 577 -23.65 19.00 -24.41
C CYS A 577 -24.78 18.75 -25.41
N ILE A 578 -25.18 17.47 -25.59
CA ILE A 578 -26.31 17.14 -26.47
C ILE A 578 -27.60 17.78 -25.96
N ALA A 579 -27.87 17.64 -24.66
CA ALA A 579 -29.08 18.21 -24.05
C ALA A 579 -29.09 19.75 -24.10
N MET A 580 -27.93 20.43 -23.95
CA MET A 580 -27.82 21.89 -24.14
C MET A 580 -28.18 22.32 -25.56
N VAL A 581 -27.79 21.59 -26.59
CA VAL A 581 -28.16 21.89 -27.98
C VAL A 581 -29.67 21.74 -28.16
N ILE A 582 -30.29 20.67 -27.63
CA ILE A 582 -31.73 20.44 -27.70
C ILE A 582 -32.50 21.54 -26.96
N ALA A 583 -32.00 21.97 -25.79
CA ALA A 583 -32.57 23.07 -25.02
C ALA A 583 -32.44 24.42 -25.76
N ALA A 584 -31.30 24.70 -26.39
CA ALA A 584 -31.07 25.90 -27.18
C ALA A 584 -32.03 26.01 -28.39
N LEU A 585 -32.34 24.86 -29.00
CA LEU A 585 -33.36 24.79 -30.09
C LEU A 585 -34.81 24.96 -29.60
N GLY A 586 -35.05 25.04 -28.27
CA GLY A 586 -36.37 25.20 -27.67
C GLY A 586 -37.19 23.91 -27.58
N MET A 587 -36.56 22.76 -27.84
CA MET A 587 -37.22 21.43 -27.77
C MET A 587 -37.22 20.80 -26.37
N LEU A 588 -36.49 21.39 -25.42
CA LEU A 588 -36.39 20.92 -24.04
C LEU A 588 -36.67 22.09 -23.08
N PRO A 589 -37.86 22.14 -22.47
CA PRO A 589 -38.22 23.15 -21.46
C PRO A 589 -37.37 23.01 -20.18
N PRO A 590 -37.25 24.07 -19.34
CA PRO A 590 -36.39 24.04 -18.17
C PRO A 590 -36.69 22.92 -17.16
N PHE A 591 -37.98 22.61 -16.93
CA PHE A 591 -38.40 21.58 -15.98
C PHE A 591 -37.99 20.17 -16.44
N GLU A 592 -38.34 19.83 -17.68
CA GLU A 592 -37.94 18.55 -18.29
C GLU A 592 -36.42 18.44 -18.44
N GLY A 593 -35.76 19.56 -18.70
CA GLY A 593 -34.29 19.66 -18.72
C GLY A 593 -33.68 19.31 -17.37
N ALA A 594 -34.27 19.79 -16.28
CA ALA A 594 -33.79 19.46 -14.93
C ALA A 594 -33.96 17.97 -14.62
N LEU A 595 -35.07 17.34 -15.00
CA LEU A 595 -35.31 15.91 -14.82
C LEU A 595 -34.32 15.06 -15.66
N LEU A 596 -34.06 15.50 -16.91
CA LEU A 596 -33.09 14.84 -17.77
C LEU A 596 -31.69 14.91 -17.16
N GLN A 597 -31.31 16.04 -16.57
CA GLN A 597 -30.03 16.23 -15.92
C GLN A 597 -29.86 15.25 -14.75
N GLU A 598 -30.87 15.05 -13.90
CA GLU A 598 -30.82 14.04 -12.82
C GLU A 598 -30.57 12.62 -13.36
N PHE A 599 -31.19 12.29 -14.49
CA PHE A 599 -30.96 10.99 -15.12
C PHE A 599 -29.53 10.85 -15.64
N ILE A 600 -28.95 11.90 -16.22
CA ILE A 600 -27.56 11.94 -16.67
C ILE A 600 -26.61 11.75 -15.47
N ASP A 601 -26.87 12.41 -14.35
CA ASP A 601 -26.09 12.32 -13.13
C ASP A 601 -26.10 10.89 -12.56
N LEU A 602 -27.27 10.27 -12.52
CA LEU A 602 -27.41 8.87 -12.10
C LEU A 602 -26.62 7.93 -13.00
N LEU A 603 -26.68 8.10 -14.31
CA LEU A 603 -25.90 7.29 -15.27
C LEU A 603 -24.38 7.46 -15.07
N ALA A 604 -23.92 8.69 -14.83
CA ALA A 604 -22.51 8.97 -14.59
C ALA A 604 -22.01 8.29 -13.30
N ILE A 605 -22.81 8.34 -12.22
CA ILE A 605 -22.50 7.69 -10.94
C ILE A 605 -22.48 6.16 -11.09
N LEU A 606 -23.50 5.58 -11.73
CA LEU A 606 -23.55 4.13 -12.00
C LEU A 606 -22.36 3.68 -12.85
N SER A 607 -21.97 4.51 -13.83
CA SER A 607 -20.76 4.27 -14.62
C SER A 607 -19.49 4.29 -13.75
N ALA A 608 -19.37 5.22 -12.81
CA ALA A 608 -18.23 5.32 -11.90
C ALA A 608 -18.16 4.13 -10.93
N LEU A 609 -19.28 3.63 -10.44
CA LEU A 609 -19.36 2.47 -9.56
C LEU A 609 -18.89 1.15 -10.21
N ARG A 610 -18.72 1.10 -11.54
CA ARG A 610 -18.12 -0.04 -12.23
C ARG A 610 -16.72 -0.38 -11.71
N VAL A 611 -16.02 0.57 -11.09
CA VAL A 611 -14.74 0.31 -10.42
C VAL A 611 -14.85 -0.84 -9.42
N LEU A 612 -15.95 -0.95 -8.70
CA LEU A 612 -16.17 -2.00 -7.70
C LEU A 612 -16.33 -3.40 -8.31
N THR A 613 -16.90 -3.50 -9.50
CA THR A 613 -17.26 -4.77 -10.15
C THR A 613 -16.21 -5.26 -11.16
N CYS A 614 -15.37 -4.37 -11.70
CA CYS A 614 -14.34 -4.76 -12.67
C CYS A 614 -13.31 -5.69 -12.04
N ARG A 615 -13.05 -6.83 -12.66
CA ARG A 615 -12.01 -7.78 -12.21
C ARG A 615 -10.62 -7.23 -12.53
N VAL A 616 -9.77 -7.17 -11.52
CA VAL A 616 -8.31 -7.01 -11.72
C VAL A 616 -7.81 -8.38 -12.12
N THR A 617 -7.58 -8.58 -13.40
CA THR A 617 -7.05 -9.84 -13.91
C THR A 617 -5.56 -9.91 -13.60
N ARG A 618 -5.17 -10.78 -12.67
CA ARG A 618 -3.79 -11.23 -12.61
C ARG A 618 -3.52 -12.06 -13.88
N PRO A 619 -2.45 -11.80 -14.63
CA PRO A 619 -2.12 -12.60 -15.82
C PRO A 619 -1.91 -14.09 -15.55
N LEU A 620 -1.93 -14.50 -14.28
CA LEU A 620 -1.72 -15.85 -13.77
C LEU A 620 -2.98 -16.53 -13.21
N ASP A 621 -4.17 -15.92 -13.32
CA ASP A 621 -5.42 -16.59 -12.96
C ASP A 621 -5.87 -17.66 -14.00
N LYS A 622 -5.07 -17.91 -15.01
CA LYS A 622 -5.14 -19.18 -15.74
C LYS A 622 -4.49 -20.22 -14.82
N ALA A 623 -5.32 -20.97 -14.13
CA ALA A 623 -4.88 -22.16 -13.41
C ALA A 623 -3.95 -22.96 -14.34
N ILE A 624 -2.70 -23.15 -13.92
CA ILE A 624 -1.78 -24.03 -14.62
C ILE A 624 -2.46 -25.40 -14.64
N SER A 625 -2.72 -25.93 -15.83
CA SER A 625 -3.34 -27.26 -15.93
C SER A 625 -2.43 -28.29 -15.27
N ASN A 626 -2.98 -29.32 -14.69
CA ASN A 626 -2.19 -30.40 -14.07
C ASN A 626 -1.13 -30.96 -15.05
N GLN A 627 -1.42 -30.95 -16.34
CA GLN A 627 -0.51 -31.35 -17.40
C GLN A 627 0.69 -30.37 -17.57
N GLN A 628 0.46 -29.06 -17.44
CA GLN A 628 1.53 -28.05 -17.44
C GLN A 628 2.37 -28.12 -16.17
N LEU A 629 1.77 -28.46 -15.04
CA LEU A 629 2.45 -28.67 -13.76
C LEU A 629 3.38 -29.91 -13.81
N GLU A 630 2.92 -30.98 -14.45
CA GLU A 630 3.76 -32.19 -14.69
C GLU A 630 4.90 -31.89 -15.67
N THR A 631 4.65 -31.15 -16.73
CA THR A 631 5.70 -30.73 -17.68
C THR A 631 6.76 -29.91 -16.97
N LEU A 632 6.38 -28.88 -16.21
CA LEU A 632 7.29 -28.06 -15.43
C LEU A 632 8.07 -28.88 -14.37
N ARG A 633 7.43 -29.83 -13.71
CA ARG A 633 8.11 -30.75 -12.77
C ARG A 633 9.14 -31.64 -13.46
N ASN A 634 8.80 -32.13 -14.64
CA ASN A 634 9.72 -32.97 -15.41
C ASN A 634 10.90 -32.16 -15.95
N GLU A 635 10.65 -30.95 -16.49
CA GLU A 635 11.71 -30.02 -16.89
C GLU A 635 12.63 -29.65 -15.72
N HIS A 636 12.06 -29.38 -14.54
CA HIS A 636 12.86 -29.10 -13.34
C HIS A 636 13.71 -30.30 -12.92
N LYS A 637 13.17 -31.52 -12.99
CA LYS A 637 13.93 -32.76 -12.71
C LYS A 637 15.07 -32.98 -13.71
N HIS A 638 14.89 -32.61 -14.97
CA HIS A 638 15.95 -32.70 -15.98
C HIS A 638 17.04 -31.64 -15.81
N LEU A 639 16.70 -30.46 -15.30
CA LEU A 639 17.66 -29.38 -15.04
C LEU A 639 18.45 -29.60 -13.73
N GLN A 640 17.93 -30.33 -12.77
CA GLN A 640 18.58 -30.56 -11.47
C GLN A 640 19.97 -31.19 -11.58
N PRO A 641 20.23 -32.24 -12.40
CA PRO A 641 21.59 -32.80 -12.57
C PRO A 641 22.54 -31.79 -13.20
N VAL A 642 22.08 -30.98 -14.18
CA VAL A 642 22.90 -29.96 -14.83
C VAL A 642 23.31 -28.86 -13.86
N LEU A 643 22.37 -28.42 -13.02
CA LEU A 643 22.64 -27.41 -11.98
C LEU A 643 23.57 -27.92 -10.89
N GLN A 644 23.47 -29.21 -10.54
CA GLN A 644 24.41 -29.85 -9.61
C GLN A 644 25.79 -29.96 -10.20
N CYS A 645 25.92 -30.40 -11.45
CA CYS A 645 27.21 -30.45 -12.16
C CYS A 645 27.83 -29.06 -12.26
N LEU A 646 27.05 -28.02 -12.63
CA LEU A 646 27.52 -26.64 -12.65
C LEU A 646 27.99 -26.15 -11.28
N ALA A 647 27.28 -26.50 -10.21
CA ALA A 647 27.68 -26.13 -8.84
C ALA A 647 28.94 -26.85 -8.39
N GLU A 648 29.09 -28.13 -8.72
CA GLU A 648 30.31 -28.92 -8.42
C GLU A 648 31.52 -28.38 -9.19
N VAL A 649 31.37 -28.08 -10.48
CA VAL A 649 32.44 -27.48 -11.29
C VAL A 649 32.79 -26.09 -10.78
N ALA A 650 31.82 -25.26 -10.48
CA ALA A 650 32.04 -23.92 -9.93
C ALA A 650 32.74 -23.93 -8.58
N ALA A 651 32.49 -24.95 -7.73
CA ALA A 651 33.17 -25.11 -6.45
C ALA A 651 34.61 -25.59 -6.59
N ARG A 652 34.90 -26.46 -7.58
CA ARG A 652 36.23 -27.05 -7.81
C ARG A 652 37.15 -26.19 -8.69
N PHE A 653 36.57 -25.43 -9.63
CA PHE A 653 37.31 -24.65 -10.62
C PHE A 653 38.33 -23.65 -10.01
N PRO A 654 38.04 -22.93 -8.93
CA PRO A 654 38.99 -22.02 -8.32
C PRO A 654 40.14 -22.70 -7.57
N LEU A 655 39.97 -23.98 -7.24
CA LEU A 655 40.96 -24.77 -6.45
C LEU A 655 41.83 -25.64 -7.34
N ALA A 656 41.47 -25.80 -8.60
CA ALA A 656 42.09 -26.69 -9.56
C ALA A 656 43.32 -26.07 -10.22
N ASP A 657 44.30 -26.88 -10.56
CA ASP A 657 45.43 -26.47 -11.38
C ASP A 657 45.00 -26.25 -12.87
N GLN A 658 45.92 -25.76 -13.72
CA GLN A 658 45.60 -25.44 -15.11
C GLN A 658 45.14 -26.65 -15.97
N GLU A 659 45.59 -27.86 -15.65
CA GLU A 659 45.17 -29.07 -16.36
C GLU A 659 43.76 -29.52 -15.90
N GLU A 660 43.52 -29.47 -14.61
CA GLU A 660 42.23 -29.79 -14.00
C GLU A 660 41.14 -28.77 -14.38
N GLN A 661 41.46 -27.47 -14.50
CA GLN A 661 40.58 -26.46 -15.02
C GLN A 661 40.15 -26.73 -16.48
N ARG A 662 41.05 -27.22 -17.32
CA ARG A 662 40.71 -27.62 -18.69
C ARG A 662 39.82 -28.85 -18.74
N MET A 663 40.00 -29.81 -17.84
CA MET A 663 39.11 -30.97 -17.74
C MET A 663 37.73 -30.60 -17.24
N LEU A 664 37.62 -29.75 -16.24
CA LEU A 664 36.36 -29.25 -15.72
C LEU A 664 35.56 -28.42 -16.75
N LEU A 665 36.23 -27.62 -17.59
CA LEU A 665 35.62 -26.93 -18.72
C LEU A 665 35.12 -27.89 -19.82
N LYS A 666 35.78 -29.03 -19.98
CA LYS A 666 35.35 -30.05 -20.94
C LYS A 666 34.12 -30.81 -20.44
N GLU A 667 34.06 -31.08 -19.16
CA GLU A 667 32.90 -31.69 -18.48
C GLU A 667 31.65 -30.82 -18.52
N LEU A 668 31.82 -29.47 -18.55
CA LEU A 668 30.74 -28.51 -18.76
C LEU A 668 30.27 -28.42 -20.22
N HIS A 669 31.10 -28.85 -21.17
CA HIS A 669 30.78 -28.76 -22.60
C HIS A 669 30.12 -30.04 -23.15
N GLU A 670 30.24 -31.14 -22.42
CA GLU A 670 29.54 -32.41 -22.67
C GLU A 670 28.22 -32.45 -21.88
#